data_67c619180d6e5b5cd9733fadfb9a7e3c
#
_entry.id   67c619180d6e5b5cd9733fadfb9a7e3c
#
_cell.length_a   1.000
_cell.length_b   1.000
_cell.length_c   1.000
_cell.angle_alpha   90.00
_cell.angle_beta   90.00
_cell.angle_gamma   90.00
#
_symmetry.space_group_name_H-M   'P 1'
#
loop_
_entity.id
_entity.type
_entity.pdbx_description
1 polymer ?
#
loop_
_entity_poly.entity_id
_entity_poly.type
_entity_poly.pdbx_seq_one_letter_code
_entity_poly.pdbx_strand_id
1 'polypeptide(L)'
;MAHIDAGKTTTTERILYYTGRTYKIGEVHEGAATMDWMEQEQERGITITSAATTCEWDDHRINIIDTPGHVDFTVEVERSLRVLDGAVAVFDSVAGVEPQSETVWRQADKYSVPRIAYINKMDRTGASFEKSVETMIDRLAAPAVPIQLPIDSEADFKGIIDLVEMKATFYKDDLGKEKDVVDIPAELADAATAAREVLLDALSNVDDELAEPALEELGGGDPIPVDVLQASIRRATLALTMTPVLCGSSFKNKGVQPLLDAIIAYLPSPLDVPAIEAIVAGRGAVEGETVPRHSDDSEPFTALAFKIMADPFVGKLTYFRVYSGTLEAGDKVLNVSTGKTERVGRILMMHANDREEVSKVYAGDIAAGVGIKQVVTGDTLCDPTAPVKLEQIDFPEPVIKVAVEPKTKIDQEKMSVALGRLAEEDPTFQVQTNEESGQTEISGMGELHLEILVDRMKREYGVEANVGKPQVSYRETIRGTAQKVEGRHVKQTGGSGQFGIVYIDIEPAPGEGFDFVSKIKGGSVPTEFIPAIEKGAEEAMENGVKAGYPMVDIRVTLVDGKFHDTDSSEIAFKIAGSLAFKEAARRAKPVLLEPIFAVEVVTPDEFLGDVIGDLSRRRGRVEGQDQRGNALVVTARVPLSEMFGYSTDLRSNTQGRANYTMQFDGYDEVPPNVAEKVVAERTGVPVTA
;
A
#
# COMPACT_ATOMS: atom_id res chain seq x y z
N MET A 1 -3.93 0.57 11.40
CA MET A 1 -4.49 0.64 10.03
C MET A 1 -6.01 0.77 10.08
N ALA A 2 -6.63 1.48 9.14
CA ALA A 2 -8.08 1.72 9.16
C ALA A 2 -8.52 2.38 7.86
N HIS A 3 -9.82 2.37 7.59
CA HIS A 3 -10.40 3.25 6.57
C HIS A 3 -10.41 4.72 7.03
N ILE A 4 -10.78 5.63 6.11
CA ILE A 4 -10.93 7.06 6.42
C ILE A 4 -12.00 7.21 7.52
N ASP A 5 -11.80 8.14 8.43
CA ASP A 5 -12.72 8.45 9.54
C ASP A 5 -13.02 7.32 10.55
N ALA A 6 -12.37 6.14 10.51
CA ALA A 6 -12.56 5.13 11.57
C ALA A 6 -12.04 5.58 12.95
N GLY A 7 -11.31 6.70 13.00
CA GLY A 7 -10.72 7.24 14.23
C GLY A 7 -9.34 6.72 14.53
N LYS A 8 -8.57 6.35 13.49
CA LYS A 8 -7.19 5.87 13.59
C LYS A 8 -6.28 6.87 14.31
N THR A 9 -6.13 8.09 13.78
CA THR A 9 -5.32 9.15 14.40
C THR A 9 -5.81 9.51 15.80
N THR A 10 -7.13 9.57 16.01
CA THR A 10 -7.71 9.78 17.34
C THR A 10 -7.27 8.68 18.31
N THR A 11 -7.25 7.42 17.89
CA THR A 11 -6.80 6.30 18.72
C THR A 11 -5.30 6.45 19.06
N THR A 12 -4.47 6.78 18.07
CA THR A 12 -3.03 7.01 18.26
C THR A 12 -2.79 8.18 19.21
N GLU A 13 -3.49 9.31 19.09
CA GLU A 13 -3.39 10.45 20.02
C GLU A 13 -3.74 10.06 21.46
N ARG A 14 -4.76 9.19 21.66
CA ARG A 14 -5.09 8.68 23.00
C ARG A 14 -4.02 7.76 23.56
N ILE A 15 -3.43 6.92 22.73
CA ILE A 15 -2.26 6.10 23.12
C ILE A 15 -1.12 7.01 23.58
N LEU A 16 -0.76 8.04 22.83
CA LEU A 16 0.29 8.99 23.19
C LEU A 16 -0.02 9.72 24.51
N TYR A 17 -1.27 10.07 24.74
CA TYR A 17 -1.71 10.69 25.98
C TYR A 17 -1.59 9.77 27.19
N TYR A 18 -2.06 8.52 27.10
CA TYR A 18 -2.00 7.58 28.21
C TYR A 18 -0.60 7.10 28.51
N THR A 19 0.27 7.02 27.53
CA THR A 19 1.69 6.70 27.68
C THR A 19 2.55 7.90 28.12
N GLY A 20 1.93 9.08 28.33
CA GLY A 20 2.60 10.28 28.80
C GLY A 20 3.52 10.97 27.79
N ARG A 21 3.44 10.58 26.50
CA ARG A 21 4.21 11.23 25.44
C ARG A 21 3.67 12.62 25.11
N THR A 22 2.37 12.83 25.24
CA THR A 22 1.73 14.16 25.10
C THR A 22 1.03 14.56 26.40
N TYR A 23 1.08 15.85 26.73
CA TYR A 23 0.41 16.39 27.92
C TYR A 23 -1.04 16.80 27.66
N LYS A 24 -1.40 16.95 26.41
CA LYS A 24 -2.75 17.32 25.95
C LYS A 24 -3.24 16.28 24.98
N ILE A 25 -4.54 16.04 25.02
CA ILE A 25 -5.23 15.25 24.02
C ILE A 25 -5.30 16.08 22.74
N GLY A 26 -4.64 15.62 21.66
CA GLY A 26 -4.75 16.23 20.33
C GLY A 26 -6.11 15.88 19.71
N GLU A 27 -6.91 16.89 19.36
CA GLU A 27 -8.16 16.67 18.63
C GLU A 27 -7.93 16.88 17.14
N VAL A 28 -8.24 15.85 16.33
CA VAL A 28 -8.06 15.88 14.88
C VAL A 28 -8.89 17.00 14.24
N HIS A 29 -10.13 17.20 14.72
CA HIS A 29 -11.03 18.24 14.20
C HIS A 29 -10.59 19.67 14.47
N GLU A 30 -9.69 19.87 15.45
CA GLU A 30 -9.13 21.17 15.80
C GLU A 30 -7.75 21.39 15.15
N GLY A 31 -7.25 20.42 14.36
CA GLY A 31 -5.91 20.46 13.77
C GLY A 31 -4.79 20.40 14.81
N ALA A 32 -5.07 19.83 16.00
CA ALA A 32 -4.16 19.75 17.13
C ALA A 32 -3.52 18.38 17.31
N ALA A 33 -3.78 17.43 16.38
CA ALA A 33 -3.22 16.10 16.42
C ALA A 33 -1.71 16.14 16.14
N THR A 34 -0.92 15.45 16.98
CA THR A 34 0.54 15.39 16.87
C THR A 34 0.98 14.56 15.66
N MET A 35 0.22 13.51 15.36
CA MET A 35 0.56 12.58 14.26
C MET A 35 0.24 13.15 12.89
N ASP A 36 -0.80 13.96 12.75
CA ASP A 36 -1.14 14.69 11.52
C ASP A 36 -0.37 16.02 11.49
N TRP A 37 0.93 15.95 11.24
CA TRP A 37 1.85 17.08 11.36
C TRP A 37 1.88 18.00 10.13
N MET A 38 1.42 17.54 8.98
CA MET A 38 1.34 18.35 7.77
C MET A 38 0.13 19.29 7.82
N GLU A 39 0.31 20.52 7.38
CA GLU A 39 -0.81 21.48 7.27
C GLU A 39 -1.98 20.93 6.45
N GLN A 40 -1.68 20.19 5.38
CA GLN A 40 -2.68 19.56 4.51
C GLN A 40 -3.46 18.45 5.21
N GLU A 41 -2.83 17.66 6.08
CA GLU A 41 -3.50 16.67 6.92
C GLU A 41 -4.48 17.34 7.87
N GLN A 42 -4.04 18.41 8.54
CA GLN A 42 -4.85 19.18 9.46
C GLN A 42 -6.02 19.89 8.78
N GLU A 43 -5.78 20.51 7.60
CA GLU A 43 -6.82 21.20 6.82
C GLU A 43 -7.90 20.23 6.29
N ARG A 44 -7.49 19.01 5.90
CA ARG A 44 -8.37 18.02 5.28
C ARG A 44 -8.95 17.01 6.27
N GLY A 45 -8.36 16.92 7.47
CA GLY A 45 -8.73 15.92 8.48
C GLY A 45 -8.40 14.48 8.08
N ILE A 46 -7.42 14.26 7.21
CA ILE A 46 -6.99 12.94 6.74
C ILE A 46 -5.48 12.78 6.89
N THR A 47 -5.04 11.61 7.30
CA THR A 47 -3.62 11.26 7.28
C THR A 47 -3.16 10.99 5.84
N ILE A 48 -2.10 11.65 5.42
CA ILE A 48 -1.53 11.57 4.06
C ILE A 48 -0.25 10.75 4.08
N THR A 49 0.65 11.03 5.02
CA THR A 49 1.92 10.32 5.16
C THR A 49 1.93 9.48 6.43
N SER A 50 2.58 8.32 6.40
CA SER A 50 2.79 7.54 7.61
C SER A 50 3.69 8.30 8.58
N ALA A 51 3.27 8.40 9.85
CA ALA A 51 4.04 8.98 10.93
C ALA A 51 4.48 7.89 11.90
N ALA A 52 5.76 7.95 12.31
CA ALA A 52 6.32 7.01 13.29
C ALA A 52 6.48 7.70 14.64
N THR A 53 6.15 6.99 15.71
CA THR A 53 6.37 7.44 17.09
C THR A 53 6.68 6.24 17.98
N THR A 54 7.31 6.52 19.12
CA THR A 54 7.65 5.49 20.11
C THR A 54 7.08 5.90 21.46
N CYS A 55 6.43 4.97 22.14
CA CYS A 55 5.91 5.14 23.48
C CYS A 55 6.27 3.94 24.38
N GLU A 56 6.02 4.09 25.68
CA GLU A 56 6.26 3.04 26.66
C GLU A 56 4.97 2.72 27.41
N TRP A 57 4.67 1.44 27.58
CA TRP A 57 3.53 0.94 28.32
C TRP A 57 3.90 -0.36 29.02
N ASP A 58 3.65 -0.45 30.31
CA ASP A 58 3.92 -1.63 31.13
C ASP A 58 5.32 -2.24 30.86
N ASP A 59 6.36 -1.42 31.01
CA ASP A 59 7.78 -1.76 30.78
C ASP A 59 8.12 -2.26 29.35
N HIS A 60 7.19 -2.07 28.39
CA HIS A 60 7.40 -2.38 26.98
C HIS A 60 7.53 -1.11 26.14
N ARG A 61 8.47 -1.14 25.20
CA ARG A 61 8.59 -0.10 24.18
C ARG A 61 7.78 -0.48 22.96
N ILE A 62 6.86 0.40 22.54
CA ILE A 62 5.98 0.22 21.40
C ILE A 62 6.34 1.24 20.33
N ASN A 63 6.77 0.77 19.16
CA ASN A 63 6.94 1.59 17.97
C ASN A 63 5.64 1.60 17.17
N ILE A 64 5.04 2.77 17.03
CA ILE A 64 3.77 2.95 16.33
C ILE A 64 4.03 3.60 14.98
N ILE A 65 3.46 3.02 13.92
CA ILE A 65 3.39 3.65 12.60
C ILE A 65 1.91 3.91 12.31
N ASP A 66 1.53 5.18 12.30
CA ASP A 66 0.20 5.61 11.87
C ASP A 66 0.17 5.72 10.34
N THR A 67 -0.71 4.94 9.69
CA THR A 67 -0.76 4.80 8.23
C THR A 67 -1.95 5.55 7.64
N PRO A 68 -1.86 6.10 6.41
CA PRO A 68 -3.01 6.67 5.71
C PRO A 68 -4.14 5.66 5.54
N GLY A 69 -5.37 6.15 5.50
CA GLY A 69 -6.56 5.33 5.21
C GLY A 69 -7.06 5.47 3.77
N HIS A 70 -6.51 6.40 2.96
CA HIS A 70 -6.98 6.68 1.61
C HIS A 70 -6.26 5.83 0.56
N VAL A 71 -7.00 5.35 -0.44
CA VAL A 71 -6.46 4.47 -1.49
C VAL A 71 -5.34 5.09 -2.33
N ASP A 72 -5.33 6.41 -2.49
CA ASP A 72 -4.27 7.11 -3.22
C ASP A 72 -2.91 7.02 -2.52
N PHE A 73 -2.89 6.63 -1.23
CA PHE A 73 -1.71 6.48 -0.39
C PHE A 73 -1.44 5.04 0.03
N THR A 74 -1.93 4.06 -0.73
CA THR A 74 -1.71 2.62 -0.46
C THR A 74 -0.24 2.24 -0.36
N VAL A 75 0.64 2.95 -1.05
CA VAL A 75 2.09 2.78 -0.96
C VAL A 75 2.63 3.07 0.44
N GLU A 76 2.11 4.10 1.10
CA GLU A 76 2.45 4.40 2.49
C GLU A 76 2.06 3.24 3.42
N VAL A 77 0.90 2.62 3.17
CA VAL A 77 0.44 1.45 3.90
C VAL A 77 1.34 0.24 3.62
N GLU A 78 1.63 -0.03 2.34
CA GLU A 78 2.41 -1.20 1.92
C GLU A 78 3.84 -1.16 2.46
N ARG A 79 4.51 -0.01 2.36
CA ARG A 79 5.86 0.15 2.93
C ARG A 79 5.89 0.05 4.46
N SER A 80 4.80 0.48 5.12
CA SER A 80 4.66 0.32 6.56
C SER A 80 4.45 -1.14 6.94
N LEU A 81 3.54 -1.86 6.27
CA LEU A 81 3.25 -3.27 6.53
C LEU A 81 4.49 -4.17 6.36
N ARG A 82 5.41 -3.79 5.49
CA ARG A 82 6.66 -4.54 5.27
C ARG A 82 7.60 -4.52 6.50
N VAL A 83 7.46 -3.54 7.36
CA VAL A 83 8.33 -3.35 8.54
C VAL A 83 7.61 -3.51 9.87
N LEU A 84 6.32 -3.84 9.87
CA LEU A 84 5.54 -4.08 11.08
C LEU A 84 5.70 -5.52 11.56
N ASP A 85 5.69 -5.72 12.88
CA ASP A 85 5.58 -7.04 13.49
C ASP A 85 4.12 -7.42 13.67
N GLY A 86 3.27 -6.47 14.03
CA GLY A 86 1.84 -6.65 14.21
C GLY A 86 1.04 -5.40 13.87
N ALA A 87 -0.26 -5.52 13.78
CA ALA A 87 -1.14 -4.41 13.41
C ALA A 87 -2.40 -4.33 14.29
N VAL A 88 -2.86 -3.10 14.52
CA VAL A 88 -4.19 -2.81 15.05
C VAL A 88 -5.08 -2.35 13.91
N ALA A 89 -6.12 -3.11 13.60
CA ALA A 89 -7.12 -2.76 12.61
C ALA A 89 -8.29 -2.06 13.30
N VAL A 90 -8.49 -0.77 13.01
CA VAL A 90 -9.55 0.04 13.62
C VAL A 90 -10.75 0.09 12.68
N PHE A 91 -11.92 -0.28 13.19
CA PHE A 91 -13.21 -0.27 12.47
C PHE A 91 -14.17 0.72 13.09
N ASP A 92 -15.04 1.31 12.28
CA ASP A 92 -16.16 2.13 12.77
C ASP A 92 -17.33 1.22 13.17
N SER A 93 -17.86 1.37 14.37
CA SER A 93 -18.96 0.55 14.90
C SER A 93 -20.29 0.72 14.16
N VAL A 94 -20.45 1.76 13.35
CA VAL A 94 -21.64 2.02 12.54
C VAL A 94 -21.49 1.45 11.13
N ALA A 95 -20.35 1.71 10.49
CA ALA A 95 -20.08 1.30 9.12
C ALA A 95 -19.57 -0.15 9.01
N GLY A 96 -18.86 -0.63 10.04
CA GLY A 96 -18.20 -1.94 10.00
C GLY A 96 -17.03 -1.96 9.01
N VAL A 97 -16.96 -3.01 8.20
CA VAL A 97 -15.95 -3.15 7.15
C VAL A 97 -16.33 -2.32 5.94
N GLU A 98 -15.43 -1.44 5.51
CA GLU A 98 -15.54 -0.63 4.30
C GLU A 98 -14.51 -1.09 3.25
N PRO A 99 -14.64 -0.73 1.97
CA PRO A 99 -13.74 -1.20 0.90
C PRO A 99 -12.27 -0.92 1.15
N GLN A 100 -11.96 0.23 1.78
CA GLN A 100 -10.60 0.55 2.16
C GLN A 100 -10.07 -0.38 3.26
N SER A 101 -10.93 -0.80 4.18
CA SER A 101 -10.60 -1.82 5.18
C SER A 101 -10.22 -3.14 4.50
N GLU A 102 -10.97 -3.56 3.47
CA GLU A 102 -10.67 -4.76 2.69
C GLU A 102 -9.31 -4.68 2.02
N THR A 103 -9.00 -3.53 1.38
CA THR A 103 -7.71 -3.34 0.71
C THR A 103 -6.54 -3.46 1.68
N VAL A 104 -6.60 -2.73 2.80
CA VAL A 104 -5.53 -2.75 3.80
C VAL A 104 -5.43 -4.12 4.48
N TRP A 105 -6.56 -4.80 4.68
CA TRP A 105 -6.59 -6.16 5.24
C TRP A 105 -5.89 -7.16 4.33
N ARG A 106 -6.21 -7.16 3.02
CA ARG A 106 -5.53 -8.02 2.01
C ARG A 106 -4.04 -7.74 1.91
N GLN A 107 -3.64 -6.47 2.02
CA GLN A 107 -2.21 -6.13 2.07
C GLN A 107 -1.54 -6.72 3.31
N ALA A 108 -2.20 -6.67 4.48
CA ALA A 108 -1.69 -7.30 5.70
C ALA A 108 -1.63 -8.84 5.59
N ASP A 109 -2.57 -9.47 4.87
CA ASP A 109 -2.52 -10.91 4.55
C ASP A 109 -1.32 -11.25 3.67
N LYS A 110 -1.05 -10.45 2.64
CA LYS A 110 0.12 -10.61 1.74
C LYS A 110 1.44 -10.68 2.52
N TYR A 111 1.57 -9.89 3.58
CA TYR A 111 2.76 -9.86 4.42
C TYR A 111 2.65 -10.71 5.69
N SER A 112 1.57 -11.50 5.83
CA SER A 112 1.33 -12.37 7.00
C SER A 112 1.45 -11.62 8.33
N VAL A 113 0.95 -10.39 8.42
CA VAL A 113 1.04 -9.54 9.61
C VAL A 113 -0.04 -9.94 10.62
N PRO A 114 0.33 -10.44 11.83
CA PRO A 114 -0.60 -10.68 12.92
C PRO A 114 -1.34 -9.40 13.33
N ARG A 115 -2.62 -9.53 13.67
CA ARG A 115 -3.43 -8.34 13.95
C ARG A 115 -4.48 -8.58 15.00
N ILE A 116 -4.82 -7.48 15.68
CA ILE A 116 -5.99 -7.38 16.55
C ILE A 116 -6.94 -6.35 15.93
N ALA A 117 -8.23 -6.53 16.14
CA ALA A 117 -9.26 -5.62 15.66
C ALA A 117 -9.79 -4.76 16.82
N TYR A 118 -10.01 -3.47 16.55
CA TYR A 118 -10.58 -2.54 17.51
C TYR A 118 -11.80 -1.85 16.90
N ILE A 119 -12.98 -2.20 17.39
CA ILE A 119 -14.25 -1.59 16.99
C ILE A 119 -14.42 -0.30 17.77
N ASN A 120 -14.18 0.81 17.09
CA ASN A 120 -14.16 2.15 17.65
C ASN A 120 -15.52 2.86 17.47
N LYS A 121 -15.69 3.98 18.16
CA LYS A 121 -16.88 4.86 18.09
C LYS A 121 -18.16 4.19 18.61
N MET A 122 -18.06 3.33 19.61
CA MET A 122 -19.22 2.71 20.26
C MET A 122 -20.20 3.72 20.86
N ASP A 123 -19.82 4.99 20.96
CA ASP A 123 -20.63 6.13 21.42
C ASP A 123 -21.51 6.74 20.32
N ARG A 124 -21.38 6.34 19.05
CA ARG A 124 -22.14 6.89 17.93
C ARG A 124 -23.53 6.27 17.82
N THR A 125 -24.52 7.08 17.41
CA THR A 125 -25.85 6.60 17.06
C THR A 125 -25.79 5.58 15.92
N GLY A 126 -26.39 4.41 16.09
CA GLY A 126 -26.33 3.29 15.16
C GLY A 126 -25.14 2.35 15.38
N ALA A 127 -24.35 2.55 16.44
CA ALA A 127 -23.24 1.66 16.78
C ALA A 127 -23.72 0.25 17.11
N SER A 128 -23.14 -0.76 16.47
CA SER A 128 -23.39 -2.18 16.76
C SER A 128 -22.08 -2.95 16.70
N PHE A 129 -21.70 -3.53 17.81
CA PHE A 129 -20.51 -4.36 17.93
C PHE A 129 -20.68 -5.66 17.14
N GLU A 130 -21.79 -6.35 17.33
CA GLU A 130 -22.11 -7.65 16.70
C GLU A 130 -22.08 -7.52 15.17
N LYS A 131 -22.79 -6.50 14.63
CA LYS A 131 -22.85 -6.25 13.19
C LYS A 131 -21.44 -5.96 12.63
N SER A 132 -20.60 -5.24 13.37
CA SER A 132 -19.22 -4.96 12.94
C SER A 132 -18.40 -6.24 12.87
N VAL A 133 -18.52 -7.15 13.85
CA VAL A 133 -17.86 -8.47 13.83
C VAL A 133 -18.38 -9.32 12.67
N GLU A 134 -19.71 -9.36 12.44
CA GLU A 134 -20.31 -10.07 11.31
C GLU A 134 -19.72 -9.59 9.96
N THR A 135 -19.59 -8.26 9.77
CA THR A 135 -19.00 -7.73 8.53
C THR A 135 -17.52 -8.11 8.36
N MET A 136 -16.77 -8.31 9.45
CA MET A 136 -15.39 -8.81 9.37
C MET A 136 -15.36 -10.27 8.90
N ILE A 137 -16.24 -11.11 9.39
CA ILE A 137 -16.35 -12.51 8.98
C ILE A 137 -16.80 -12.61 7.52
N ASP A 138 -17.88 -11.90 7.16
CA ASP A 138 -18.49 -12.01 5.84
C ASP A 138 -17.67 -11.40 4.71
N ARG A 139 -17.02 -10.25 4.94
CA ARG A 139 -16.31 -9.50 3.88
C ARG A 139 -14.82 -9.74 3.84
N LEU A 140 -14.21 -9.94 5.02
CA LEU A 140 -12.76 -10.16 5.11
C LEU A 140 -12.41 -11.64 5.24
N ALA A 141 -13.40 -12.53 5.42
CA ALA A 141 -13.19 -13.92 5.82
C ALA A 141 -12.26 -14.01 7.06
N ALA A 142 -12.33 -13.00 7.94
CA ALA A 142 -11.46 -12.90 9.10
C ALA A 142 -11.89 -13.91 10.16
N PRO A 143 -10.95 -14.61 10.82
CA PRO A 143 -11.24 -15.44 11.99
C PRO A 143 -11.46 -14.54 13.22
N ALA A 144 -12.43 -13.63 13.14
CA ALA A 144 -12.69 -12.61 14.13
C ALA A 144 -13.41 -13.20 15.34
N VAL A 145 -12.82 -13.08 16.53
CA VAL A 145 -13.38 -13.59 17.77
C VAL A 145 -13.36 -12.49 18.83
N PRO A 146 -14.52 -12.10 19.38
CA PRO A 146 -14.60 -11.14 20.47
C PRO A 146 -13.85 -11.62 21.72
N ILE A 147 -13.01 -10.77 22.27
CA ILE A 147 -12.39 -10.94 23.60
C ILE A 147 -12.91 -9.92 24.60
N GLN A 148 -13.74 -8.98 24.12
CA GLN A 148 -14.45 -7.98 24.90
C GLN A 148 -15.87 -7.80 24.37
N LEU A 149 -16.77 -7.34 25.25
CA LEU A 149 -18.10 -6.88 24.86
C LEU A 149 -18.31 -5.44 25.35
N PRO A 150 -19.03 -4.60 24.60
CA PRO A 150 -19.42 -3.28 25.09
C PRO A 150 -20.51 -3.40 26.18
N ILE A 151 -20.45 -2.51 27.19
CA ILE A 151 -21.53 -2.29 28.13
C ILE A 151 -22.35 -1.13 27.62
N ASP A 152 -23.56 -1.43 27.12
CA ASP A 152 -24.39 -0.51 26.37
C ASP A 152 -23.73 -0.01 25.06
N SER A 153 -24.41 0.81 24.31
CA SER A 153 -23.93 1.41 23.06
C SER A 153 -24.50 2.81 22.89
N GLU A 154 -24.03 3.52 21.87
CA GLU A 154 -24.44 4.89 21.55
C GLU A 154 -24.16 5.85 22.72
N ALA A 155 -25.09 6.77 22.99
CA ALA A 155 -24.94 7.74 24.09
C ALA A 155 -24.79 7.10 25.48
N ASP A 156 -25.25 5.88 25.61
CA ASP A 156 -25.23 5.11 26.86
C ASP A 156 -24.03 4.19 27.03
N PHE A 157 -23.04 4.24 26.11
CA PHE A 157 -21.81 3.45 26.20
C PHE A 157 -21.03 3.78 27.48
N LYS A 158 -21.06 2.86 28.47
CA LYS A 158 -20.52 3.07 29.81
C LYS A 158 -19.17 2.40 30.07
N GLY A 159 -18.93 1.28 29.38
CA GLY A 159 -17.73 0.49 29.68
C GLY A 159 -17.60 -0.74 28.80
N ILE A 160 -16.79 -1.67 29.26
CA ILE A 160 -16.46 -2.91 28.55
C ILE A 160 -16.49 -4.10 29.51
N ILE A 161 -16.85 -5.26 29.01
CA ILE A 161 -16.68 -6.55 29.67
C ILE A 161 -15.45 -7.21 29.05
N ASP A 162 -14.51 -7.61 29.86
CA ASP A 162 -13.38 -8.43 29.48
C ASP A 162 -13.74 -9.91 29.60
N LEU A 163 -13.69 -10.65 28.50
CA LEU A 163 -14.05 -12.07 28.45
C LEU A 163 -12.89 -12.98 28.88
N VAL A 164 -11.67 -12.45 28.97
CA VAL A 164 -10.49 -13.19 29.43
C VAL A 164 -10.45 -13.22 30.95
N GLU A 165 -10.65 -12.06 31.60
CA GLU A 165 -10.67 -11.91 33.03
C GLU A 165 -12.07 -12.13 33.67
N MET A 166 -13.12 -12.11 32.85
CA MET A 166 -14.54 -12.12 33.29
C MET A 166 -14.85 -10.99 34.28
N LYS A 167 -14.45 -9.77 33.90
CA LYS A 167 -14.66 -8.56 34.68
C LYS A 167 -15.32 -7.47 33.85
N ALA A 168 -16.03 -6.57 34.51
CA ALA A 168 -16.63 -5.39 33.89
C ALA A 168 -15.87 -4.13 34.31
N THR A 169 -15.51 -3.30 33.33
CA THR A 169 -14.85 -2.00 33.55
C THR A 169 -15.80 -0.87 33.22
N PHE A 170 -16.10 -0.02 34.21
CA PHE A 170 -16.90 1.18 34.06
C PHE A 170 -16.05 2.43 34.19
N TYR A 171 -16.19 3.35 33.23
CA TYR A 171 -15.44 4.62 33.22
C TYR A 171 -16.26 5.70 33.94
N LYS A 172 -15.59 6.44 34.86
CA LYS A 172 -16.22 7.44 35.73
C LYS A 172 -16.00 8.87 35.28
N ASP A 173 -14.88 9.10 34.61
CA ASP A 173 -14.48 10.44 34.14
C ASP A 173 -14.41 10.53 32.61
N ASP A 174 -14.48 11.74 32.08
CA ASP A 174 -14.39 11.98 30.64
C ASP A 174 -12.99 11.74 30.06
N LEU A 175 -11.98 11.65 30.91
CA LEU A 175 -10.60 11.35 30.49
C LEU A 175 -10.26 9.85 30.51
N GLY A 176 -11.20 8.99 30.95
CA GLY A 176 -11.02 7.56 31.01
C GLY A 176 -9.90 7.08 31.98
N LYS A 177 -9.49 7.95 32.94
CA LYS A 177 -8.46 7.64 33.93
C LYS A 177 -9.03 6.96 35.16
N GLU A 178 -10.21 7.44 35.61
CA GLU A 178 -10.90 6.85 36.74
C GLU A 178 -11.85 5.75 36.24
N LYS A 179 -11.56 4.50 36.61
CA LYS A 179 -12.34 3.34 36.22
C LYS A 179 -12.59 2.42 37.41
N ASP A 180 -13.77 1.81 37.44
CA ASP A 180 -14.08 0.71 38.36
C ASP A 180 -13.99 -0.61 37.61
N VAL A 181 -13.17 -1.53 38.09
CA VAL A 181 -13.15 -2.92 37.64
C VAL A 181 -13.90 -3.73 38.66
N VAL A 182 -15.02 -4.31 38.27
CA VAL A 182 -15.95 -5.02 39.16
C VAL A 182 -16.33 -6.38 38.56
N ASP A 183 -16.98 -7.21 39.37
CA ASP A 183 -17.62 -8.43 38.84
C ASP A 183 -18.70 -8.06 37.85
N ILE A 184 -18.91 -8.91 36.84
CA ILE A 184 -19.93 -8.66 35.81
C ILE A 184 -21.31 -8.57 36.45
N PRO A 185 -22.05 -7.48 36.22
CA PRO A 185 -23.44 -7.35 36.72
C PRO A 185 -24.32 -8.51 36.29
N ALA A 186 -25.25 -8.91 37.16
CA ALA A 186 -26.10 -10.09 36.92
C ALA A 186 -26.90 -10.02 35.61
N GLU A 187 -27.31 -8.79 35.20
CA GLU A 187 -28.00 -8.56 33.93
C GLU A 187 -27.14 -8.78 32.67
N LEU A 188 -25.82 -8.76 32.81
CA LEU A 188 -24.87 -8.94 31.69
C LEU A 188 -24.16 -10.31 31.75
N ALA A 189 -24.38 -11.06 32.84
CA ALA A 189 -23.67 -12.32 33.10
C ALA A 189 -23.96 -13.39 32.04
N ASP A 190 -25.20 -13.55 31.63
CA ASP A 190 -25.61 -14.55 30.64
C ASP A 190 -24.94 -14.24 29.25
N ALA A 191 -24.97 -12.97 28.84
CA ALA A 191 -24.33 -12.56 27.58
C ALA A 191 -22.80 -12.74 27.61
N ALA A 192 -22.17 -12.40 28.73
CA ALA A 192 -20.72 -12.58 28.90
C ALA A 192 -20.34 -14.08 28.91
N THR A 193 -21.12 -14.92 29.56
CA THR A 193 -20.91 -16.38 29.58
C THR A 193 -21.04 -16.96 28.18
N ALA A 194 -22.10 -16.62 27.44
CA ALA A 194 -22.27 -17.08 26.06
C ALA A 194 -21.12 -16.64 25.14
N ALA A 195 -20.66 -15.39 25.28
CA ALA A 195 -19.52 -14.91 24.50
C ALA A 195 -18.20 -15.58 24.89
N ARG A 196 -18.01 -15.89 26.17
CA ARG A 196 -16.86 -16.68 26.67
C ARG A 196 -16.88 -18.09 26.08
N GLU A 197 -18.04 -18.74 26.02
CA GLU A 197 -18.18 -20.06 25.39
C GLU A 197 -17.76 -20.03 23.92
N VAL A 198 -18.15 -18.99 23.15
CA VAL A 198 -17.73 -18.79 21.75
C VAL A 198 -16.22 -18.61 21.65
N LEU A 199 -15.61 -17.85 22.57
CA LEU A 199 -14.15 -17.67 22.61
C LEU A 199 -13.42 -18.99 22.88
N LEU A 200 -13.89 -19.78 23.85
CA LEU A 200 -13.29 -21.07 24.19
C LEU A 200 -13.46 -22.10 23.08
N ASP A 201 -14.63 -22.17 22.44
CA ASP A 201 -14.86 -23.04 21.28
C ASP A 201 -13.94 -22.67 20.12
N ALA A 202 -13.80 -21.38 19.80
CA ALA A 202 -12.93 -20.92 18.74
C ALA A 202 -11.46 -21.30 19.01
N LEU A 203 -10.98 -21.11 20.22
CA LEU A 203 -9.60 -21.43 20.61
C LEU A 203 -9.35 -22.93 20.66
N SER A 204 -10.29 -23.73 21.17
CA SER A 204 -10.15 -25.21 21.23
C SER A 204 -10.00 -25.84 19.85
N ASN A 205 -10.53 -25.19 18.79
CA ASN A 205 -10.40 -25.64 17.42
C ASN A 205 -9.03 -25.33 16.76
N VAL A 206 -8.24 -24.42 17.32
CA VAL A 206 -6.99 -23.93 16.72
C VAL A 206 -5.75 -24.09 17.64
N ASP A 207 -5.96 -24.47 18.91
CA ASP A 207 -4.90 -24.65 19.91
C ASP A 207 -5.12 -25.94 20.69
N ASP A 208 -4.36 -26.97 20.33
CA ASP A 208 -4.45 -28.30 20.96
C ASP A 208 -4.16 -28.26 22.48
N GLU A 209 -3.33 -27.33 22.96
CA GLU A 209 -3.01 -27.20 24.38
C GLU A 209 -4.20 -26.70 25.22
N LEU A 210 -5.11 -25.95 24.57
CA LEU A 210 -6.30 -25.42 25.22
C LEU A 210 -7.51 -26.35 25.10
N ALA A 211 -7.51 -27.30 24.19
CA ALA A 211 -8.69 -28.11 23.86
C ALA A 211 -9.28 -28.84 25.09
N GLU A 212 -8.45 -29.49 25.91
CA GLU A 212 -8.91 -30.21 27.13
C GLU A 212 -9.38 -29.23 28.22
N PRO A 213 -8.62 -28.17 28.61
CA PRO A 213 -9.11 -27.15 29.55
C PRO A 213 -10.40 -26.45 29.13
N ALA A 214 -10.54 -26.15 27.83
CA ALA A 214 -11.75 -25.52 27.31
C ALA A 214 -12.97 -26.42 27.44
N LEU A 215 -12.85 -27.70 27.13
CA LEU A 215 -13.94 -28.68 27.33
C LEU A 215 -14.31 -28.86 28.80
N GLU A 216 -13.34 -28.80 29.74
CA GLU A 216 -13.62 -28.87 31.18
C GLU A 216 -14.41 -27.63 31.64
N GLU A 217 -13.99 -26.40 31.27
CA GLU A 217 -14.70 -25.16 31.62
C GLU A 217 -16.11 -25.16 31.00
N LEU A 218 -16.24 -25.50 29.71
CA LEU A 218 -17.54 -25.61 29.00
C LEU A 218 -18.46 -26.68 29.62
N GLY A 219 -17.88 -27.73 30.21
CA GLY A 219 -18.61 -28.77 30.94
C GLY A 219 -19.00 -28.36 32.37
N GLY A 220 -18.76 -27.13 32.80
CA GLY A 220 -19.02 -26.62 34.15
C GLY A 220 -17.92 -26.92 35.16
N GLY A 221 -16.70 -27.19 34.71
CA GLY A 221 -15.51 -27.29 35.53
C GLY A 221 -14.96 -25.95 35.99
N ASP A 222 -13.74 -25.96 36.53
CA ASP A 222 -13.06 -24.75 36.98
C ASP A 222 -12.69 -23.84 35.78
N PRO A 223 -12.74 -22.50 35.93
CA PRO A 223 -12.38 -21.58 34.86
C PRO A 223 -10.88 -21.69 34.53
N ILE A 224 -10.53 -21.56 33.23
CA ILE A 224 -9.16 -21.57 32.77
C ILE A 224 -8.39 -20.37 33.37
N PRO A 225 -7.17 -20.56 33.90
CA PRO A 225 -6.33 -19.48 34.37
C PRO A 225 -6.10 -18.42 33.28
N VAL A 226 -6.13 -17.14 33.67
CA VAL A 226 -6.03 -15.99 32.74
C VAL A 226 -4.76 -16.05 31.91
N ASP A 227 -3.63 -16.38 32.49
CA ASP A 227 -2.33 -16.49 31.84
C ASP A 227 -2.30 -17.60 30.76
N VAL A 228 -2.96 -18.74 31.03
CA VAL A 228 -3.09 -19.85 30.08
C VAL A 228 -3.95 -19.42 28.88
N LEU A 229 -5.08 -18.76 29.16
CA LEU A 229 -5.96 -18.28 28.11
C LEU A 229 -5.31 -17.18 27.26
N GLN A 230 -4.60 -16.22 27.88
CA GLN A 230 -3.83 -15.19 27.18
C GLN A 230 -2.74 -15.80 26.28
N ALA A 231 -2.03 -16.81 26.78
CA ALA A 231 -1.02 -17.50 25.98
C ALA A 231 -1.62 -18.20 24.76
N SER A 232 -2.81 -18.81 24.89
CA SER A 232 -3.54 -19.43 23.78
C SER A 232 -4.01 -18.40 22.76
N ILE A 233 -4.62 -17.29 23.19
CA ILE A 233 -5.02 -16.19 22.30
C ILE A 233 -3.80 -15.66 21.52
N ARG A 234 -2.66 -15.48 22.21
CA ARG A 234 -1.41 -15.06 21.56
C ARG A 234 -0.95 -16.05 20.50
N ARG A 235 -0.88 -17.35 20.80
CA ARG A 235 -0.47 -18.37 19.83
C ARG A 235 -1.38 -18.35 18.59
N ALA A 236 -2.71 -18.30 18.79
CA ALA A 236 -3.67 -18.26 17.71
C ALA A 236 -3.57 -16.96 16.86
N THR A 237 -3.28 -15.80 17.51
CA THR A 237 -3.06 -14.53 16.83
C THR A 237 -1.79 -14.55 15.98
N LEU A 238 -0.67 -15.05 16.54
CA LEU A 238 0.60 -15.18 15.83
C LEU A 238 0.52 -16.17 14.66
N ALA A 239 -0.27 -17.23 14.81
CA ALA A 239 -0.53 -18.22 13.76
C ALA A 239 -1.54 -17.72 12.69
N LEU A 240 -2.11 -16.53 12.84
CA LEU A 240 -3.15 -15.97 11.97
C LEU A 240 -4.45 -16.81 11.93
N THR A 241 -4.66 -17.70 12.88
CA THR A 241 -5.86 -18.55 13.01
C THR A 241 -6.97 -17.88 13.80
N MET A 242 -6.67 -16.78 14.48
CA MET A 242 -7.62 -15.95 15.23
C MET A 242 -7.26 -14.47 15.11
N THR A 243 -8.27 -13.62 15.03
CA THR A 243 -8.15 -12.17 15.18
C THR A 243 -8.95 -11.73 16.40
N PRO A 244 -8.30 -11.40 17.53
CA PRO A 244 -8.98 -10.89 18.71
C PRO A 244 -9.68 -9.57 18.42
N VAL A 245 -10.95 -9.45 18.82
CA VAL A 245 -11.75 -8.24 18.62
C VAL A 245 -12.03 -7.55 19.95
N LEU A 246 -11.64 -6.28 20.02
CA LEU A 246 -11.86 -5.37 21.14
C LEU A 246 -12.86 -4.28 20.75
N CYS A 247 -13.37 -3.55 21.73
CA CYS A 247 -14.28 -2.44 21.51
C CYS A 247 -13.95 -1.20 22.36
N GLY A 248 -14.43 -0.03 21.89
CA GLY A 248 -14.29 1.19 22.65
C GLY A 248 -14.75 2.44 21.91
N SER A 249 -14.45 3.59 22.50
CA SER A 249 -14.60 4.91 21.90
C SER A 249 -13.38 5.75 22.23
N SER A 250 -12.48 5.88 21.25
CA SER A 250 -11.28 6.69 21.40
C SER A 250 -11.63 8.15 21.65
N PHE A 251 -12.69 8.68 21.00
CA PHE A 251 -13.15 10.05 21.22
C PHE A 251 -13.66 10.28 22.64
N LYS A 252 -14.32 9.30 23.25
CA LYS A 252 -14.79 9.34 24.63
C LYS A 252 -13.78 8.82 25.64
N ASN A 253 -12.55 8.53 25.20
CA ASN A 253 -11.46 8.06 26.07
C ASN A 253 -11.77 6.74 26.80
N LYS A 254 -12.53 5.83 26.17
CA LYS A 254 -12.94 4.54 26.73
C LYS A 254 -12.40 3.39 25.89
N GLY A 255 -11.79 2.38 26.52
CA GLY A 255 -11.30 1.18 25.86
C GLY A 255 -9.85 1.25 25.32
N VAL A 256 -9.15 2.37 25.43
CA VAL A 256 -7.80 2.54 24.86
C VAL A 256 -6.71 1.89 25.72
N GLN A 257 -6.81 1.96 27.07
CA GLN A 257 -5.84 1.26 27.92
C GLN A 257 -5.94 -0.27 27.75
N PRO A 258 -7.12 -0.91 27.75
CA PRO A 258 -7.22 -2.34 27.43
C PRO A 258 -6.70 -2.68 26.01
N LEU A 259 -6.79 -1.76 25.05
CA LEU A 259 -6.16 -1.94 23.74
C LEU A 259 -4.64 -1.99 23.86
N LEU A 260 -4.02 -1.11 24.67
CA LEU A 260 -2.57 -1.14 24.92
C LEU A 260 -2.14 -2.44 25.62
N ASP A 261 -2.92 -2.90 26.61
CA ASP A 261 -2.69 -4.17 27.29
C ASP A 261 -2.76 -5.35 26.30
N ALA A 262 -3.75 -5.34 25.39
CA ALA A 262 -3.92 -6.35 24.34
C ALA A 262 -2.78 -6.33 23.28
N ILE A 263 -2.23 -5.16 22.94
CA ILE A 263 -1.08 -5.04 22.05
C ILE A 263 0.10 -5.81 22.65
N ILE A 264 0.41 -5.62 23.92
CA ILE A 264 1.51 -6.31 24.61
C ILE A 264 1.21 -7.80 24.75
N ALA A 265 -0.02 -8.15 25.13
CA ALA A 265 -0.38 -9.53 25.39
C ALA A 265 -0.42 -10.40 24.12
N TYR A 266 -0.92 -9.88 23.00
CA TYR A 266 -1.30 -10.70 21.85
C TYR A 266 -0.52 -10.44 20.56
N LEU A 267 0.05 -9.25 20.34
CA LEU A 267 0.86 -8.99 19.16
C LEU A 267 2.32 -9.45 19.34
N PRO A 268 3.01 -9.80 18.24
CA PRO A 268 4.40 -10.25 18.33
C PRO A 268 5.36 -9.13 18.69
N SER A 269 6.41 -9.47 19.40
CA SER A 269 7.65 -8.71 19.47
C SER A 269 8.58 -9.10 18.31
N PRO A 270 9.65 -8.35 18.04
CA PRO A 270 10.65 -8.74 17.05
C PRO A 270 11.28 -10.12 17.29
N LEU A 271 11.21 -10.64 18.52
CA LEU A 271 11.73 -11.96 18.87
C LEU A 271 10.77 -13.11 18.53
N ASP A 272 9.49 -12.82 18.39
CA ASP A 272 8.45 -13.79 18.01
C ASP A 272 8.33 -13.96 16.50
N VAL A 273 8.84 -12.99 15.72
CA VAL A 273 8.79 -13.02 14.25
C VAL A 273 9.89 -13.95 13.75
N PRO A 274 9.61 -14.82 12.76
CA PRO A 274 10.63 -15.67 12.15
C PRO A 274 11.81 -14.87 11.61
N ALA A 275 12.99 -15.48 11.62
CA ALA A 275 14.18 -14.85 11.02
C ALA A 275 13.91 -14.46 9.57
N ILE A 276 14.35 -13.27 9.17
CA ILE A 276 14.20 -12.81 7.81
C ILE A 276 15.26 -13.47 6.92
N GLU A 277 14.83 -14.07 5.81
CA GLU A 277 15.73 -14.64 4.82
C GLU A 277 16.36 -13.52 3.99
N ALA A 278 17.66 -13.35 4.13
CA ALA A 278 18.42 -12.34 3.41
C ALA A 278 19.27 -12.99 2.32
N ILE A 279 19.22 -12.46 1.11
CA ILE A 279 20.02 -12.95 -0.02
C ILE A 279 21.47 -12.51 0.17
N VAL A 280 22.42 -13.44 0.14
CA VAL A 280 23.85 -13.12 0.24
C VAL A 280 24.27 -12.27 -0.96
N ALA A 281 24.97 -11.17 -0.69
CA ALA A 281 25.38 -10.21 -1.70
C ALA A 281 26.91 -10.01 -1.69
N GLY A 282 27.47 -9.39 -2.74
CA GLY A 282 28.88 -9.06 -2.81
C GLY A 282 29.72 -10.02 -3.67
N ARG A 283 31.05 -9.82 -3.66
CA ARG A 283 31.96 -10.62 -4.49
C ARG A 283 32.06 -12.06 -4.00
N GLY A 284 31.67 -12.99 -4.84
CA GLY A 284 31.73 -14.43 -4.54
C GLY A 284 30.43 -15.02 -3.99
N ALA A 285 29.39 -14.22 -3.88
CA ALA A 285 28.04 -14.71 -3.54
C ALA A 285 27.53 -15.67 -4.63
N VAL A 286 26.89 -16.75 -4.21
CA VAL A 286 26.21 -17.68 -5.11
C VAL A 286 24.80 -17.14 -5.36
N GLU A 287 24.35 -17.14 -6.60
CA GLU A 287 23.03 -16.64 -6.95
C GLU A 287 21.94 -17.46 -6.22
N GLY A 288 21.06 -16.75 -5.50
CA GLY A 288 19.98 -17.35 -4.72
C GLY A 288 20.39 -17.92 -3.35
N GLU A 289 21.65 -17.76 -2.93
CA GLU A 289 22.07 -18.14 -1.58
C GLU A 289 21.44 -17.20 -0.55
N THR A 290 20.72 -17.77 0.46
CA THR A 290 20.13 -17.01 1.55
C THR A 290 20.80 -17.32 2.88
N VAL A 291 20.70 -16.36 3.80
CA VAL A 291 21.13 -16.50 5.18
C VAL A 291 20.05 -15.89 6.10
N PRO A 292 19.64 -16.60 7.15
CA PRO A 292 18.69 -16.04 8.11
C PRO A 292 19.33 -14.88 8.89
N ARG A 293 18.52 -13.85 9.18
CA ARG A 293 18.84 -12.76 10.10
C ARG A 293 17.82 -12.75 11.23
N HIS A 294 18.30 -12.98 12.43
CA HIS A 294 17.48 -12.99 13.64
C HIS A 294 17.48 -11.60 14.29
N SER A 295 16.45 -11.30 15.05
CA SER A 295 16.43 -10.10 15.88
C SER A 295 17.36 -10.25 17.07
N ASP A 296 18.67 -10.21 16.80
CA ASP A 296 19.76 -10.41 17.76
C ASP A 296 20.83 -9.32 17.56
N ASP A 297 21.14 -8.60 18.63
CA ASP A 297 22.12 -7.50 18.64
C ASP A 297 23.56 -7.96 18.34
N SER A 298 23.85 -9.25 18.52
CA SER A 298 25.17 -9.83 18.26
C SER A 298 25.41 -10.22 16.80
N GLU A 299 24.35 -10.26 15.98
CA GLU A 299 24.47 -10.54 14.55
C GLU A 299 24.98 -9.32 13.76
N PRO A 300 25.46 -9.52 12.51
CA PRO A 300 25.82 -8.40 11.64
C PRO A 300 24.62 -7.48 11.39
N PHE A 301 24.87 -6.17 11.42
CA PHE A 301 23.85 -5.17 11.20
C PHE A 301 23.16 -5.36 9.84
N THR A 302 21.83 -5.39 9.86
CA THR A 302 20.98 -5.44 8.66
C THR A 302 19.71 -4.64 8.92
N ALA A 303 19.40 -3.70 8.02
CA ALA A 303 18.22 -2.84 8.11
C ALA A 303 17.61 -2.59 6.73
N LEU A 304 16.31 -2.31 6.71
CA LEU A 304 15.56 -1.90 5.52
C LEU A 304 15.20 -0.43 5.61
N ALA A 305 15.60 0.36 4.63
CA ALA A 305 15.15 1.74 4.48
C ALA A 305 13.73 1.72 3.87
N PHE A 306 12.72 2.03 4.68
CA PHE A 306 11.33 1.92 4.24
C PHE A 306 10.65 3.25 3.93
N LYS A 307 11.25 4.37 4.36
CA LYS A 307 10.72 5.71 4.07
C LYS A 307 11.84 6.73 3.98
N ILE A 308 11.75 7.59 2.99
CA ILE A 308 12.62 8.77 2.84
C ILE A 308 11.75 10.01 3.06
N MET A 309 12.30 11.01 3.72
CA MET A 309 11.64 12.30 3.93
C MET A 309 12.66 13.43 3.77
N ALA A 310 12.29 14.46 3.05
CA ALA A 310 13.08 15.69 3.00
C ALA A 310 12.70 16.59 4.17
N ASP A 311 13.69 16.98 4.95
CA ASP A 311 13.50 17.82 6.10
C ASP A 311 14.23 19.17 5.87
N PRO A 312 13.56 20.31 6.12
CA PRO A 312 14.15 21.63 5.82
C PRO A 312 15.36 21.97 6.70
N PHE A 313 15.52 21.32 7.87
CA PHE A 313 16.57 21.64 8.84
C PHE A 313 17.75 20.65 8.79
N VAL A 314 17.47 19.37 8.64
CA VAL A 314 18.51 18.30 8.67
C VAL A 314 18.76 17.69 7.30
N GLY A 315 17.98 18.05 6.29
CA GLY A 315 18.07 17.52 4.94
C GLY A 315 17.34 16.18 4.79
N LYS A 316 18.01 15.19 4.21
CA LYS A 316 17.40 13.87 3.96
C LYS A 316 17.37 13.04 5.24
N LEU A 317 16.18 12.60 5.63
CA LEU A 317 15.93 11.62 6.68
C LEU A 317 15.64 10.27 6.03
N THR A 318 16.37 9.25 6.43
CA THR A 318 16.16 7.87 5.99
C THR A 318 15.61 7.06 7.15
N TYR A 319 14.31 6.74 7.11
CA TYR A 319 13.69 5.86 8.10
C TYR A 319 14.05 4.42 7.77
N PHE A 320 14.51 3.69 8.76
CA PHE A 320 14.89 2.29 8.60
C PHE A 320 14.44 1.45 9.80
N ARG A 321 14.14 0.18 9.52
CA ARG A 321 13.93 -0.87 10.51
C ARG A 321 15.19 -1.70 10.63
N VAL A 322 15.68 -1.89 11.85
CA VAL A 322 16.78 -2.80 12.15
C VAL A 322 16.24 -4.22 12.32
N TYR A 323 16.71 -5.15 11.51
CA TYR A 323 16.33 -6.57 11.60
C TYR A 323 17.33 -7.40 12.40
N SER A 324 18.62 -7.06 12.33
CA SER A 324 19.69 -7.72 13.10
C SER A 324 20.81 -6.74 13.43
N GLY A 325 21.55 -7.05 14.49
CA GLY A 325 22.70 -6.28 14.90
C GLY A 325 22.39 -4.93 15.50
N THR A 326 23.40 -4.11 15.65
CA THR A 326 23.30 -2.76 16.22
C THR A 326 23.99 -1.75 15.33
N LEU A 327 23.58 -0.48 15.42
CA LEU A 327 24.17 0.63 14.68
C LEU A 327 24.44 1.81 15.60
N GLU A 328 25.64 2.35 15.59
CA GLU A 328 26.02 3.54 16.33
C GLU A 328 26.15 4.77 15.42
N ALA A 329 25.89 5.94 15.98
CA ALA A 329 26.07 7.19 15.24
C ALA A 329 27.55 7.35 14.81
N GLY A 330 27.76 7.57 13.52
CA GLY A 330 29.10 7.64 12.92
C GLY A 330 29.56 6.38 12.21
N ASP A 331 28.87 5.27 12.35
CA ASP A 331 29.18 4.01 11.69
C ASP A 331 29.01 4.07 10.18
N LYS A 332 29.62 3.11 9.50
CA LYS A 332 29.52 2.92 8.07
C LYS A 332 28.61 1.73 7.76
N VAL A 333 27.66 1.96 6.86
CA VAL A 333 26.76 0.94 6.35
C VAL A 333 26.94 0.79 4.84
N LEU A 334 26.79 -0.41 4.33
CA LEU A 334 26.77 -0.69 2.90
C LEU A 334 25.33 -0.59 2.40
N ASN A 335 25.10 0.27 1.40
CA ASN A 335 23.89 0.19 0.59
C ASN A 335 24.12 -0.87 -0.50
N VAL A 336 23.43 -1.98 -0.41
CA VAL A 336 23.65 -3.14 -1.29
C VAL A 336 23.21 -2.87 -2.72
N SER A 337 22.14 -2.10 -2.92
CA SER A 337 21.61 -1.77 -4.24
C SER A 337 22.61 -0.94 -5.06
N THR A 338 23.29 0.00 -4.42
CA THR A 338 24.29 0.86 -5.10
C THR A 338 25.72 0.35 -5.00
N GLY A 339 25.99 -0.62 -4.12
CA GLY A 339 27.32 -1.12 -3.79
C GLY A 339 28.21 -0.10 -3.07
N LYS A 340 27.64 0.99 -2.54
CA LYS A 340 28.39 2.08 -1.91
C LYS A 340 28.25 2.03 -0.39
N THR A 341 29.36 2.35 0.28
CA THR A 341 29.40 2.51 1.72
C THR A 341 29.06 3.95 2.09
N GLU A 342 28.11 4.12 2.98
CA GLU A 342 27.64 5.41 3.49
C GLU A 342 27.94 5.54 4.99
N ARG A 343 28.05 6.76 5.47
CA ARG A 343 28.24 7.03 6.90
C ARG A 343 26.95 7.58 7.50
N VAL A 344 26.48 6.95 8.55
CA VAL A 344 25.33 7.44 9.33
C VAL A 344 25.81 8.53 10.27
N GLY A 345 25.47 9.77 9.99
CA GLY A 345 25.95 10.92 10.76
C GLY A 345 25.34 10.99 12.16
N ARG A 346 24.01 10.99 12.24
CA ARG A 346 23.20 10.99 13.46
C ARG A 346 22.07 9.98 13.32
N ILE A 347 21.61 9.47 14.45
CA ILE A 347 20.46 8.57 14.54
C ILE A 347 19.41 9.28 15.39
N LEU A 348 18.18 9.31 14.90
CA LEU A 348 17.05 9.98 15.51
C LEU A 348 15.93 8.97 15.79
N MET A 349 15.42 8.96 17.01
CA MET A 349 14.10 8.40 17.28
C MET A 349 13.07 9.49 16.98
N MET A 350 12.04 9.09 16.22
CA MET A 350 11.05 10.04 15.73
C MET A 350 9.77 9.95 16.56
N HIS A 351 9.19 11.11 16.82
CA HIS A 351 7.90 11.27 17.50
C HIS A 351 7.05 12.21 16.64
N ALA A 352 6.46 11.65 15.57
CA ALA A 352 5.88 12.43 14.48
C ALA A 352 6.94 13.39 13.89
N ASN A 353 6.83 14.70 14.15
CA ASN A 353 7.80 15.69 13.69
C ASN A 353 8.89 16.05 14.73
N ASP A 354 8.73 15.60 15.98
CA ASP A 354 9.73 15.80 17.02
C ASP A 354 10.84 14.74 16.91
N ARG A 355 12.06 15.11 17.32
CA ARG A 355 13.28 14.31 17.13
C ARG A 355 14.04 14.18 18.43
N GLU A 356 14.37 12.95 18.78
CA GLU A 356 15.25 12.63 19.89
C GLU A 356 16.53 12.01 19.34
N GLU A 357 17.70 12.63 19.57
CA GLU A 357 18.97 12.08 19.09
C GLU A 357 19.43 10.93 20.02
N VAL A 358 19.70 9.78 19.42
CA VAL A 358 20.20 8.60 20.12
C VAL A 358 21.58 8.21 19.60
N SER A 359 22.41 7.66 20.50
CA SER A 359 23.75 7.24 20.13
C SER A 359 23.78 5.88 19.43
N LYS A 360 22.79 5.01 19.70
CA LYS A 360 22.76 3.64 19.23
C LYS A 360 21.33 3.13 19.09
N VAL A 361 21.12 2.25 18.11
CA VAL A 361 19.89 1.48 17.91
C VAL A 361 20.19 -0.01 17.85
N TYR A 362 19.16 -0.80 18.14
CA TYR A 362 19.22 -2.24 18.37
C TYR A 362 18.31 -2.99 17.40
N ALA A 363 18.46 -4.32 17.33
CA ALA A 363 17.56 -5.16 16.56
C ALA A 363 16.10 -4.95 16.98
N GLY A 364 15.20 -4.78 16.00
CA GLY A 364 13.79 -4.45 16.23
C GLY A 364 13.47 -2.95 16.24
N ASP A 365 14.46 -2.07 16.36
CA ASP A 365 14.23 -0.62 16.38
C ASP A 365 13.79 -0.07 15.02
N ILE A 366 12.97 1.00 15.11
CA ILE A 366 12.63 1.87 13.97
C ILE A 366 13.21 3.24 14.28
N ALA A 367 14.10 3.72 13.41
CA ALA A 367 14.80 4.99 13.59
C ALA A 367 14.98 5.73 12.26
N ALA A 368 15.41 6.98 12.34
CA ALA A 368 15.79 7.78 11.17
C ALA A 368 17.27 8.11 11.18
N GLY A 369 17.96 7.86 10.08
CA GLY A 369 19.36 8.20 9.85
C GLY A 369 19.52 9.52 9.12
N VAL A 370 20.44 10.36 9.60
CA VAL A 370 20.86 11.61 8.95
C VAL A 370 22.23 11.45 8.33
N GLY A 371 22.42 11.95 7.12
CA GLY A 371 23.71 11.94 6.43
C GLY A 371 23.86 10.81 5.42
N ILE A 372 22.90 9.93 5.31
CA ILE A 372 22.82 8.88 4.29
C ILE A 372 22.28 9.51 2.99
N LYS A 373 23.12 9.60 1.95
CA LYS A 373 22.79 10.42 0.77
C LYS A 373 22.16 9.67 -0.38
N GLN A 374 22.64 8.46 -0.67
CA GLN A 374 22.29 7.70 -1.87
C GLN A 374 21.45 6.46 -1.53
N VAL A 375 20.46 6.64 -0.67
CA VAL A 375 19.51 5.60 -0.29
C VAL A 375 18.12 5.98 -0.78
N VAL A 376 17.42 5.03 -1.35
CA VAL A 376 16.01 5.15 -1.74
C VAL A 376 15.16 4.20 -0.90
N THR A 377 13.84 4.41 -0.93
CA THR A 377 12.89 3.52 -0.25
C THR A 377 13.01 2.11 -0.82
N GLY A 378 13.13 1.10 0.06
CA GLY A 378 13.35 -0.30 -0.30
C GLY A 378 14.81 -0.76 -0.29
N ASP A 379 15.77 0.14 -0.10
CA ASP A 379 17.19 -0.24 -0.03
C ASP A 379 17.54 -0.97 1.25
N THR A 380 18.41 -1.97 1.13
CA THR A 380 19.01 -2.66 2.27
C THR A 380 20.29 -1.97 2.70
N LEU A 381 20.38 -1.67 3.99
CA LEU A 381 21.57 -1.17 4.67
C LEU A 381 22.14 -2.28 5.54
N CYS A 382 23.40 -2.65 5.34
CA CYS A 382 24.00 -3.75 6.10
C CYS A 382 25.46 -3.47 6.48
N ASP A 383 25.99 -4.36 7.32
CA ASP A 383 27.41 -4.38 7.65
C ASP A 383 28.23 -4.65 6.36
N PRO A 384 29.20 -3.79 6.02
CA PRO A 384 30.07 -3.98 4.86
C PRO A 384 30.84 -5.31 4.84
N THR A 385 31.03 -5.96 6.00
CA THR A 385 31.74 -7.22 6.13
C THR A 385 30.88 -8.45 5.89
N ALA A 386 29.55 -8.29 5.99
CA ALA A 386 28.55 -9.36 5.80
C ALA A 386 27.41 -8.89 4.89
N PRO A 387 27.69 -8.58 3.61
CA PRO A 387 26.72 -7.98 2.72
C PRO A 387 25.56 -8.93 2.39
N VAL A 388 24.34 -8.44 2.64
CA VAL A 388 23.10 -9.17 2.35
C VAL A 388 22.05 -8.20 1.80
N LYS A 389 21.13 -8.72 0.99
CA LYS A 389 19.99 -7.98 0.43
C LYS A 389 18.70 -8.56 0.98
N LEU A 390 17.89 -7.72 1.58
CA LEU A 390 16.52 -8.03 1.97
C LEU A 390 15.61 -7.98 0.75
N GLU A 391 14.47 -8.67 0.83
CA GLU A 391 13.44 -8.60 -0.19
C GLU A 391 13.01 -7.15 -0.43
N GLN A 392 12.90 -6.77 -1.70
CA GLN A 392 12.52 -5.42 -2.10
C GLN A 392 11.00 -5.23 -1.93
N ILE A 393 10.61 -3.98 -1.74
CA ILE A 393 9.20 -3.58 -1.76
C ILE A 393 8.81 -3.38 -3.22
N ASP A 394 7.80 -4.11 -3.69
CA ASP A 394 7.23 -3.91 -5.02
C ASP A 394 6.25 -2.75 -4.97
N PHE A 395 6.54 -1.70 -5.70
CA PHE A 395 5.67 -0.53 -5.78
C PHE A 395 4.77 -0.60 -7.01
N PRO A 396 3.47 -0.28 -6.88
CA PRO A 396 2.58 -0.24 -8.01
C PRO A 396 2.95 0.89 -8.99
N GLU A 397 2.73 0.67 -10.26
CA GLU A 397 2.89 1.68 -11.30
C GLU A 397 1.85 2.80 -11.14
N PRO A 398 2.24 4.08 -11.37
CA PRO A 398 1.30 5.19 -11.31
C PRO A 398 0.25 5.07 -12.41
N VAL A 399 -1.00 5.45 -12.09
CA VAL A 399 -2.16 5.25 -12.98
C VAL A 399 -2.65 6.52 -13.65
N ILE A 400 -2.38 7.70 -13.09
CA ILE A 400 -2.76 8.98 -13.67
C ILE A 400 -1.55 9.86 -13.94
N LYS A 401 -1.70 10.75 -14.91
CA LYS A 401 -0.64 11.67 -15.34
C LYS A 401 -1.21 13.07 -15.55
N VAL A 402 -0.49 14.09 -15.09
CA VAL A 402 -0.80 15.50 -15.34
C VAL A 402 0.43 16.22 -15.88
N ALA A 403 0.21 17.24 -16.71
CA ALA A 403 1.27 18.14 -17.14
C ALA A 403 1.40 19.28 -16.12
N VAL A 404 2.64 19.62 -15.77
CA VAL A 404 2.95 20.71 -14.84
C VAL A 404 3.85 21.72 -15.54
N GLU A 405 3.40 22.98 -15.58
CA GLU A 405 4.13 24.07 -16.23
C GLU A 405 4.47 25.16 -15.19
N PRO A 406 5.74 25.53 -15.03
CA PRO A 406 6.12 26.61 -14.13
C PRO A 406 5.58 27.94 -14.64
N LYS A 407 5.09 28.81 -13.75
CA LYS A 407 4.57 30.12 -14.15
C LYS A 407 5.67 31.09 -14.60
N THR A 408 6.88 30.94 -14.06
CA THR A 408 8.02 31.80 -14.37
C THR A 408 9.30 30.97 -14.65
N LYS A 409 10.31 31.58 -15.27
CA LYS A 409 11.61 30.93 -15.47
C LYS A 409 12.33 30.61 -14.15
N ILE A 410 12.11 31.40 -13.11
CA ILE A 410 12.68 31.14 -11.77
C ILE A 410 12.03 29.91 -11.15
N ASP A 411 10.71 29.76 -11.37
CA ASP A 411 9.98 28.59 -10.88
C ASP A 411 10.42 27.30 -11.59
N GLN A 412 10.93 27.38 -12.83
CA GLN A 412 11.42 26.21 -13.56
C GLN A 412 12.59 25.48 -12.87
N GLU A 413 13.60 26.26 -12.42
CA GLU A 413 14.75 25.68 -11.71
C GLU A 413 14.32 25.09 -10.35
N LYS A 414 13.50 25.85 -9.61
CA LYS A 414 12.95 25.41 -8.33
C LYS A 414 12.07 24.18 -8.48
N MET A 415 11.25 24.13 -9.54
CA MET A 415 10.35 23.02 -9.84
C MET A 415 11.13 21.72 -10.04
N SER A 416 12.21 21.75 -10.83
CA SER A 416 13.04 20.57 -11.05
C SER A 416 13.65 20.01 -9.74
N VAL A 417 14.10 20.90 -8.84
CA VAL A 417 14.62 20.50 -7.52
C VAL A 417 13.49 19.94 -6.63
N ALA A 418 12.32 20.60 -6.61
CA ALA A 418 11.17 20.17 -5.82
C ALA A 418 10.67 18.80 -6.27
N LEU A 419 10.44 18.63 -7.58
CA LEU A 419 9.99 17.36 -8.16
C LEU A 419 10.99 16.24 -7.91
N GLY A 420 12.30 16.50 -8.04
CA GLY A 420 13.33 15.50 -7.74
C GLY A 420 13.29 15.04 -6.29
N ARG A 421 13.10 15.95 -5.32
CA ARG A 421 13.00 15.60 -3.91
C ARG A 421 11.72 14.83 -3.58
N LEU A 422 10.58 15.26 -4.15
CA LEU A 422 9.31 14.55 -3.98
C LEU A 422 9.38 13.13 -4.56
N ALA A 423 10.03 12.94 -5.70
CA ALA A 423 10.25 11.62 -6.29
C ALA A 423 11.22 10.73 -5.47
N GLU A 424 12.15 11.32 -4.71
CA GLU A 424 12.97 10.55 -3.76
C GLU A 424 12.17 10.06 -2.55
N GLU A 425 11.14 10.81 -2.13
CA GLU A 425 10.28 10.45 -1.00
C GLU A 425 9.24 9.39 -1.35
N ASP A 426 8.68 9.49 -2.56
CA ASP A 426 7.58 8.65 -3.01
C ASP A 426 7.96 7.90 -4.30
N PRO A 427 8.23 6.60 -4.23
CA PRO A 427 8.60 5.80 -5.40
C PRO A 427 7.48 5.64 -6.45
N THR A 428 6.21 5.92 -6.10
CA THR A 428 5.09 5.92 -7.05
C THR A 428 4.88 7.26 -7.74
N PHE A 429 5.60 8.28 -7.31
CA PHE A 429 5.63 9.57 -7.98
C PHE A 429 6.73 9.59 -9.02
N GLN A 430 6.35 9.67 -10.30
CA GLN A 430 7.29 9.70 -11.42
C GLN A 430 7.25 11.05 -12.11
N VAL A 431 8.42 11.50 -12.53
CA VAL A 431 8.59 12.76 -13.24
C VAL A 431 9.28 12.48 -14.57
N GLN A 432 8.64 12.86 -15.65
CA GLN A 432 9.17 12.68 -17.02
C GLN A 432 9.06 13.98 -17.79
N THR A 433 10.02 14.22 -18.69
CA THR A 433 9.88 15.28 -19.68
C THR A 433 9.37 14.65 -20.97
N ASN A 434 8.26 15.11 -21.45
CA ASN A 434 7.71 14.66 -22.74
C ASN A 434 8.59 15.23 -23.86
N GLU A 435 9.26 14.36 -24.61
CA GLU A 435 10.21 14.75 -25.65
C GLU A 435 9.54 15.48 -26.83
N GLU A 436 8.25 15.21 -27.09
CA GLU A 436 7.52 15.82 -28.19
C GLU A 436 6.99 17.21 -27.82
N SER A 437 6.43 17.36 -26.61
CA SER A 437 5.83 18.63 -26.16
C SER A 437 6.80 19.50 -25.35
N GLY A 438 7.89 18.93 -24.85
CA GLY A 438 8.80 19.60 -23.91
C GLY A 438 8.18 19.86 -22.53
N GLN A 439 6.97 19.35 -22.28
CA GLN A 439 6.27 19.52 -21.01
C GLN A 439 6.82 18.58 -19.95
N THR A 440 6.85 19.04 -18.70
CA THR A 440 7.09 18.19 -17.56
C THR A 440 5.80 17.49 -17.18
N GLU A 441 5.79 16.18 -17.25
CA GLU A 441 4.66 15.33 -16.85
C GLU A 441 4.98 14.70 -15.49
N ILE A 442 4.01 14.72 -14.60
CA ILE A 442 4.05 14.01 -13.32
C ILE A 442 2.98 12.94 -13.30
N SER A 443 3.36 11.78 -12.75
CA SER A 443 2.47 10.62 -12.66
C SER A 443 2.32 10.20 -11.20
N GLY A 444 1.14 9.72 -10.82
CA GLY A 444 0.84 9.31 -9.45
C GLY A 444 -0.33 8.33 -9.37
N MET A 445 -0.66 7.93 -8.14
CA MET A 445 -1.65 6.88 -7.86
C MET A 445 -3.09 7.35 -7.98
N GLY A 446 -3.35 8.65 -7.85
CA GLY A 446 -4.70 9.21 -7.93
C GLY A 446 -4.69 10.73 -8.01
N GLU A 447 -5.89 11.30 -8.20
CA GLU A 447 -6.06 12.75 -8.33
C GLU A 447 -5.64 13.48 -7.05
N LEU A 448 -6.08 12.97 -5.89
CA LEU A 448 -5.73 13.52 -4.59
C LEU A 448 -4.22 13.44 -4.33
N HIS A 449 -3.57 12.34 -4.72
CA HIS A 449 -2.12 12.18 -4.60
C HIS A 449 -1.38 13.28 -5.35
N LEU A 450 -1.69 13.50 -6.63
CA LEU A 450 -1.05 14.54 -7.45
C LEU A 450 -1.38 15.96 -6.95
N GLU A 451 -2.62 16.20 -6.52
CA GLU A 451 -3.03 17.49 -5.94
C GLU A 451 -2.18 17.84 -4.71
N ILE A 452 -1.97 16.88 -3.82
CA ILE A 452 -1.15 17.07 -2.61
C ILE A 452 0.30 17.35 -2.97
N LEU A 453 0.89 16.62 -3.93
CA LEU A 453 2.27 16.86 -4.35
C LEU A 453 2.47 18.22 -4.99
N VAL A 454 1.50 18.68 -5.79
CA VAL A 454 1.52 20.04 -6.37
C VAL A 454 1.38 21.11 -5.28
N ASP A 455 0.52 20.90 -4.30
CA ASP A 455 0.38 21.83 -3.19
C ASP A 455 1.63 21.84 -2.30
N ARG A 456 2.28 20.69 -2.07
CA ARG A 456 3.59 20.60 -1.40
C ARG A 456 4.68 21.36 -2.14
N MET A 457 4.72 21.27 -3.49
CA MET A 457 5.66 22.11 -4.28
C MET A 457 5.47 23.59 -4.00
N LYS A 458 4.22 24.04 -3.87
CA LYS A 458 3.92 25.44 -3.58
C LYS A 458 4.30 25.83 -2.15
N ARG A 459 3.88 25.06 -1.16
CA ARG A 459 4.08 25.39 0.28
C ARG A 459 5.52 25.21 0.73
N GLU A 460 6.13 24.07 0.42
CA GLU A 460 7.46 23.70 0.92
C GLU A 460 8.61 24.30 0.08
N TYR A 461 8.40 24.43 -1.23
CA TYR A 461 9.45 24.89 -2.15
C TYR A 461 9.20 26.26 -2.77
N GLY A 462 8.03 26.86 -2.52
CA GLY A 462 7.66 28.17 -3.08
C GLY A 462 7.61 28.17 -4.61
N VAL A 463 7.15 27.08 -5.23
CA VAL A 463 7.01 26.91 -6.69
C VAL A 463 5.57 27.11 -7.09
N GLU A 464 5.31 28.09 -7.97
CA GLU A 464 4.01 28.24 -8.60
C GLU A 464 3.99 27.57 -9.98
N ALA A 465 3.06 26.63 -10.18
CA ALA A 465 2.90 25.91 -11.41
C ALA A 465 1.44 25.89 -11.87
N ASN A 466 1.23 25.84 -13.18
CA ASN A 466 -0.06 25.51 -13.78
C ASN A 466 -0.12 23.99 -13.95
N VAL A 467 -1.24 23.40 -13.54
CA VAL A 467 -1.47 21.97 -13.70
C VAL A 467 -2.43 21.78 -14.87
N GLY A 468 -2.03 20.97 -15.84
CA GLY A 468 -2.86 20.55 -16.96
C GLY A 468 -3.92 19.54 -16.53
N LYS A 469 -4.87 19.22 -17.42
CA LYS A 469 -5.83 18.13 -17.16
C LYS A 469 -5.07 16.84 -16.93
N PRO A 470 -5.53 16.02 -15.98
CA PRO A 470 -4.94 14.69 -15.76
C PRO A 470 -4.95 13.91 -17.09
N GLN A 471 -3.83 13.28 -17.39
CA GLN A 471 -3.76 12.37 -18.54
C GLN A 471 -3.94 10.94 -18.05
N VAL A 472 -4.70 10.17 -18.85
CA VAL A 472 -4.97 8.76 -18.55
C VAL A 472 -3.84 7.92 -19.14
N SER A 473 -3.29 7.00 -18.36
CA SER A 473 -2.30 6.03 -18.85
C SER A 473 -2.98 4.94 -19.67
N TYR A 474 -3.23 5.23 -20.93
CA TYR A 474 -3.69 4.21 -21.87
C TYR A 474 -2.62 3.16 -22.13
N ARG A 475 -3.05 1.97 -22.52
CA ARG A 475 -2.21 0.87 -22.99
C ARG A 475 -2.69 0.42 -24.37
N GLU A 476 -1.88 -0.34 -25.06
CA GLU A 476 -2.28 -1.03 -26.28
C GLU A 476 -2.17 -2.53 -26.08
N THR A 477 -2.99 -3.29 -26.80
CA THR A 477 -2.85 -4.74 -26.93
C THR A 477 -3.31 -5.20 -28.30
N ILE A 478 -3.32 -6.49 -28.56
CA ILE A 478 -3.76 -7.07 -29.82
C ILE A 478 -4.95 -8.00 -29.61
N ARG A 479 -5.90 -8.02 -30.56
CA ARG A 479 -7.03 -8.98 -30.55
C ARG A 479 -6.79 -10.24 -31.38
N GLY A 480 -5.90 -10.13 -32.33
CA GLY A 480 -5.64 -11.21 -33.29
C GLY A 480 -4.23 -11.74 -33.20
N THR A 481 -3.95 -12.72 -34.02
CA THR A 481 -2.61 -13.29 -34.17
C THR A 481 -1.99 -12.86 -35.49
N ALA A 482 -0.67 -12.75 -35.52
CA ALA A 482 0.06 -12.60 -36.78
C ALA A 482 1.19 -13.63 -36.81
N GLN A 483 1.31 -14.34 -37.91
CA GLN A 483 2.24 -15.46 -38.05
C GLN A 483 3.31 -15.18 -39.10
N LYS A 484 4.53 -15.65 -38.84
CA LYS A 484 5.70 -15.57 -39.74
C LYS A 484 5.96 -14.15 -40.26
N VAL A 485 5.85 -13.17 -39.38
CA VAL A 485 6.10 -11.78 -39.77
C VAL A 485 7.59 -11.56 -39.83
N GLU A 486 8.06 -11.07 -40.98
CA GLU A 486 9.48 -10.79 -41.22
C GLU A 486 9.88 -9.42 -40.62
N GLY A 487 10.92 -9.43 -39.80
CA GLY A 487 11.70 -8.25 -39.46
C GLY A 487 13.05 -8.28 -40.17
N ARG A 488 13.30 -7.30 -41.02
CA ARG A 488 14.48 -7.27 -41.86
C ARG A 488 15.30 -6.02 -41.64
N HIS A 489 16.51 -6.20 -41.15
CA HIS A 489 17.51 -5.15 -41.08
C HIS A 489 18.77 -5.56 -41.88
N VAL A 490 18.90 -5.03 -43.07
CA VAL A 490 20.03 -5.30 -43.98
C VAL A 490 20.55 -3.95 -44.50
N LYS A 491 21.76 -3.58 -44.10
CA LYS A 491 22.47 -2.41 -44.62
C LYS A 491 23.81 -2.88 -45.16
N GLN A 492 24.03 -2.68 -46.48
CA GLN A 492 25.28 -2.92 -47.16
C GLN A 492 25.79 -1.57 -47.67
N THR A 493 26.65 -0.92 -46.92
CA THR A 493 27.40 0.29 -47.34
C THR A 493 28.85 -0.04 -47.16
N GLY A 494 29.71 0.27 -48.13
CA GLY A 494 31.10 -0.14 -48.25
C GLY A 494 31.94 -0.02 -46.97
N GLY A 495 31.94 -1.06 -46.16
CA GLY A 495 32.55 -1.26 -44.86
C GLY A 495 31.93 -2.49 -44.16
N SER A 496 31.91 -2.58 -42.82
CA SER A 496 31.20 -3.64 -42.12
C SER A 496 29.68 -3.50 -42.34
N GLY A 497 29.04 -4.51 -42.97
CA GLY A 497 27.62 -4.56 -43.20
C GLY A 497 26.84 -4.81 -41.88
N GLN A 498 25.52 -4.62 -41.91
CA GLN A 498 24.61 -5.02 -40.83
C GLN A 498 23.57 -5.98 -41.41
N PHE A 499 23.47 -7.16 -40.85
CA PHE A 499 22.55 -8.17 -41.32
C PHE A 499 21.79 -8.85 -40.17
N GLY A 500 20.50 -8.81 -40.18
CA GLY A 500 19.61 -9.55 -39.27
C GLY A 500 18.24 -9.69 -39.91
N ILE A 501 17.77 -10.93 -40.03
CA ILE A 501 16.38 -11.25 -40.46
C ILE A 501 15.77 -12.19 -39.44
N VAL A 502 14.60 -11.86 -38.95
CA VAL A 502 13.84 -12.69 -37.98
C VAL A 502 12.41 -12.88 -38.45
N TYR A 503 11.84 -14.01 -38.12
CA TYR A 503 10.43 -14.30 -38.33
C TYR A 503 9.80 -14.59 -36.98
N ILE A 504 8.75 -13.85 -36.64
CA ILE A 504 8.03 -13.99 -35.39
C ILE A 504 6.56 -14.28 -35.59
N ASP A 505 5.99 -14.98 -34.64
CA ASP A 505 4.55 -15.07 -34.43
C ASP A 505 4.21 -14.23 -33.21
N ILE A 506 3.05 -13.56 -33.21
CA ILE A 506 2.52 -12.92 -32.02
C ILE A 506 1.06 -13.33 -31.78
N GLU A 507 0.71 -13.41 -30.51
CA GLU A 507 -0.64 -13.73 -30.05
C GLU A 507 -0.96 -13.01 -28.72
N PRO A 508 -2.26 -12.77 -28.41
CA PRO A 508 -2.65 -12.25 -27.11
C PRO A 508 -2.27 -13.21 -25.98
N ALA A 509 -1.74 -12.67 -24.88
CA ALA A 509 -1.37 -13.39 -23.66
C ALA A 509 -1.88 -12.66 -22.42
N PRO A 510 -3.20 -12.68 -22.14
CA PRO A 510 -3.81 -11.90 -21.08
C PRO A 510 -3.20 -12.19 -19.70
N GLY A 511 -2.74 -11.13 -19.00
CA GLY A 511 -2.14 -11.22 -17.68
C GLY A 511 -0.67 -11.65 -17.64
N GLU A 512 -0.05 -11.95 -18.79
CA GLU A 512 1.37 -12.36 -18.87
C GLU A 512 2.32 -11.17 -19.20
N GLY A 513 1.77 -10.00 -19.49
CA GLY A 513 2.56 -8.82 -19.86
C GLY A 513 3.32 -9.01 -21.17
N PHE A 514 4.65 -9.19 -21.09
CA PHE A 514 5.50 -9.59 -22.21
C PHE A 514 6.03 -11.00 -21.99
N ASP A 515 5.69 -11.91 -22.90
CA ASP A 515 6.17 -13.29 -22.89
C ASP A 515 6.93 -13.57 -24.20
N PHE A 516 8.18 -14.01 -24.08
CA PHE A 516 9.03 -14.32 -25.23
C PHE A 516 9.41 -15.80 -25.27
N VAL A 517 9.09 -16.45 -26.38
CA VAL A 517 9.37 -17.88 -26.61
C VAL A 517 10.20 -18.06 -27.85
N SER A 518 11.31 -18.76 -27.74
CA SER A 518 12.11 -19.16 -28.91
C SER A 518 11.79 -20.60 -29.33
N LYS A 519 11.39 -20.79 -30.59
CA LYS A 519 11.18 -22.09 -31.24
C LYS A 519 12.24 -22.37 -32.30
N ILE A 520 13.39 -21.70 -32.29
CA ILE A 520 14.46 -21.91 -33.26
C ILE A 520 14.95 -23.34 -33.20
N LYS A 521 15.02 -23.98 -34.38
CA LYS A 521 15.58 -25.32 -34.58
C LYS A 521 16.66 -25.26 -35.67
N GLY A 522 17.77 -25.97 -35.48
CA GLY A 522 18.78 -26.12 -36.52
C GLY A 522 19.73 -24.95 -36.74
N GLY A 523 19.80 -23.99 -35.80
CA GLY A 523 20.83 -22.92 -35.84
C GLY A 523 20.56 -21.80 -36.87
N SER A 524 19.31 -21.62 -37.32
CA SER A 524 18.96 -20.54 -38.27
C SER A 524 19.20 -19.11 -37.68
N VAL A 525 19.23 -19.00 -36.34
CA VAL A 525 19.71 -17.85 -35.59
C VAL A 525 20.66 -18.34 -34.50
N PRO A 526 21.91 -17.87 -34.44
CA PRO A 526 22.80 -18.17 -33.31
C PRO A 526 22.19 -17.81 -31.97
N THR A 527 22.40 -18.66 -30.95
CA THR A 527 21.76 -18.53 -29.64
C THR A 527 22.14 -17.21 -28.96
N GLU A 528 23.34 -16.70 -29.22
CA GLU A 528 23.86 -15.42 -28.70
C GLU A 528 23.07 -14.19 -29.15
N PHE A 529 22.32 -14.26 -30.26
CA PHE A 529 21.50 -13.14 -30.75
C PHE A 529 20.04 -13.19 -30.31
N ILE A 530 19.58 -14.28 -29.69
CA ILE A 530 18.20 -14.43 -29.24
C ILE A 530 17.84 -13.39 -28.19
N PRO A 531 18.69 -13.11 -27.16
CA PRO A 531 18.40 -12.04 -26.17
C PRO A 531 18.31 -10.65 -26.81
N ALA A 532 19.06 -10.39 -27.86
CA ALA A 532 18.99 -9.11 -28.58
C ALA A 532 17.66 -8.95 -29.35
N ILE A 533 17.13 -10.04 -29.91
CA ILE A 533 15.82 -10.05 -30.58
C ILE A 533 14.70 -9.80 -29.56
N GLU A 534 14.74 -10.49 -28.43
CA GLU A 534 13.82 -10.34 -27.31
C GLU A 534 13.79 -8.88 -26.83
N LYS A 535 14.95 -8.34 -26.50
CA LYS A 535 15.09 -6.93 -26.08
C LYS A 535 14.60 -5.95 -27.14
N GLY A 536 14.81 -6.25 -28.44
CA GLY A 536 14.33 -5.43 -29.53
C GLY A 536 12.78 -5.45 -29.68
N ALA A 537 12.15 -6.58 -29.38
CA ALA A 537 10.70 -6.70 -29.35
C ALA A 537 10.10 -5.99 -28.11
N GLU A 538 10.72 -6.19 -26.94
CA GLU A 538 10.33 -5.56 -25.68
C GLU A 538 10.38 -4.03 -25.75
N GLU A 539 11.49 -3.45 -26.21
CA GLU A 539 11.62 -1.99 -26.41
C GLU A 539 10.62 -1.46 -27.46
N ALA A 540 10.22 -2.30 -28.41
CA ALA A 540 9.19 -1.92 -29.36
C ALA A 540 7.78 -1.90 -28.77
N MET A 541 7.53 -2.70 -27.72
CA MET A 541 6.29 -2.66 -26.95
C MET A 541 6.11 -1.36 -26.17
N GLU A 542 7.19 -0.77 -25.68
CA GLU A 542 7.13 0.50 -24.95
C GLU A 542 6.51 1.64 -25.82
N ASN A 543 6.67 1.54 -27.13
CA ASN A 543 6.16 2.48 -28.10
C ASN A 543 5.12 1.80 -29.01
N GLY A 544 3.89 1.72 -28.59
CA GLY A 544 2.80 1.05 -29.30
C GLY A 544 2.62 1.46 -30.77
N VAL A 545 1.85 0.70 -31.50
CA VAL A 545 1.70 0.85 -32.97
C VAL A 545 0.45 1.58 -33.40
N LYS A 546 -0.51 1.85 -32.50
CA LYS A 546 -1.78 2.50 -32.77
C LYS A 546 -1.81 3.98 -32.38
N ALA A 547 -1.43 4.28 -31.17
CA ALA A 547 -1.36 5.64 -30.62
C ALA A 547 -0.03 5.94 -29.92
N GLY A 548 0.89 4.98 -29.86
CA GLY A 548 2.18 5.13 -29.21
C GLY A 548 2.15 4.90 -27.70
N TYR A 549 1.11 4.24 -27.18
CA TYR A 549 1.05 3.83 -25.78
C TYR A 549 1.71 2.46 -25.57
N PRO A 550 2.33 2.21 -24.41
CA PRO A 550 2.92 0.92 -24.14
C PRO A 550 1.96 -0.24 -24.39
N MET A 551 2.46 -1.29 -25.05
CA MET A 551 1.68 -2.51 -25.31
C MET A 551 1.81 -3.48 -24.13
N VAL A 552 0.80 -4.30 -23.90
CA VAL A 552 0.76 -5.30 -22.82
C VAL A 552 0.09 -6.58 -23.32
N ASP A 553 0.32 -7.66 -22.59
CA ASP A 553 -0.36 -8.95 -22.76
C ASP A 553 -0.15 -9.56 -24.16
N ILE A 554 1.12 -9.62 -24.55
CA ILE A 554 1.52 -10.16 -25.86
C ILE A 554 2.60 -11.23 -25.69
N ARG A 555 2.33 -12.41 -26.26
CA ARG A 555 3.35 -13.44 -26.45
C ARG A 555 3.99 -13.29 -27.81
N VAL A 556 5.32 -13.25 -27.82
CA VAL A 556 6.15 -13.20 -29.03
C VAL A 556 6.87 -14.54 -29.17
N THR A 557 6.65 -15.22 -30.27
CA THR A 557 7.34 -16.49 -30.57
C THR A 557 8.31 -16.28 -31.73
N LEU A 558 9.60 -16.42 -31.47
CA LEU A 558 10.62 -16.45 -32.52
C LEU A 558 10.61 -17.83 -33.21
N VAL A 559 10.22 -17.85 -34.48
CA VAL A 559 10.01 -19.09 -35.23
C VAL A 559 11.14 -19.45 -36.21
N ASP A 560 11.79 -18.42 -36.82
CA ASP A 560 12.87 -18.61 -37.77
C ASP A 560 13.70 -17.32 -37.92
N GLY A 561 14.82 -17.39 -38.63
CA GLY A 561 15.65 -16.25 -38.97
C GLY A 561 16.75 -16.56 -39.97
N LYS A 562 17.52 -15.52 -40.31
CA LYS A 562 18.71 -15.66 -41.17
C LYS A 562 19.82 -14.78 -40.62
N PHE A 563 21.02 -15.32 -40.59
CA PHE A 563 22.23 -14.61 -40.18
C PHE A 563 23.28 -14.66 -41.30
N HIS A 564 24.28 -13.82 -41.16
CA HIS A 564 25.45 -13.77 -42.04
C HIS A 564 26.70 -13.78 -41.17
N ASP A 565 27.65 -14.66 -41.48
CA ASP A 565 28.80 -14.96 -40.61
C ASP A 565 29.67 -13.72 -40.25
N THR A 566 29.69 -12.69 -41.07
CA THR A 566 30.53 -11.49 -40.88
C THR A 566 29.75 -10.22 -40.60
N ASP A 567 28.48 -10.12 -41.07
CA ASP A 567 27.71 -8.88 -41.01
C ASP A 567 26.58 -8.91 -39.93
N SER A 568 26.39 -10.08 -39.29
CA SER A 568 25.41 -10.21 -38.20
C SER A 568 25.99 -9.66 -36.89
N SER A 569 25.18 -8.94 -36.15
CA SER A 569 25.51 -8.39 -34.84
C SER A 569 24.26 -8.33 -33.93
N GLU A 570 24.44 -8.24 -32.61
CA GLU A 570 23.37 -8.02 -31.65
C GLU A 570 22.51 -6.82 -32.03
N ILE A 571 23.14 -5.71 -32.44
CA ILE A 571 22.42 -4.48 -32.86
C ILE A 571 21.54 -4.75 -34.07
N ALA A 572 22.04 -5.50 -35.08
CA ALA A 572 21.24 -5.80 -36.27
C ALA A 572 20.05 -6.69 -35.95
N PHE A 573 20.19 -7.69 -35.06
CA PHE A 573 19.11 -8.54 -34.61
C PHE A 573 18.12 -7.84 -33.68
N LYS A 574 18.60 -6.94 -32.81
CA LYS A 574 17.75 -6.07 -32.00
C LYS A 574 16.82 -5.21 -32.86
N ILE A 575 17.37 -4.56 -33.87
CA ILE A 575 16.58 -3.75 -34.84
C ILE A 575 15.64 -4.64 -35.64
N ALA A 576 16.06 -5.81 -36.07
CA ALA A 576 15.20 -6.74 -36.80
C ALA A 576 14.05 -7.24 -35.91
N GLY A 577 14.28 -7.55 -34.64
CA GLY A 577 13.26 -7.88 -33.64
C GLY A 577 12.22 -6.77 -33.47
N SER A 578 12.69 -5.54 -33.28
CA SER A 578 11.83 -4.35 -33.17
C SER A 578 10.94 -4.12 -34.43
N LEU A 579 11.54 -4.28 -35.63
CA LEU A 579 10.79 -4.13 -36.90
C LEU A 579 9.75 -5.25 -37.06
N ALA A 580 10.12 -6.50 -36.74
CA ALA A 580 9.22 -7.63 -36.79
C ALA A 580 8.01 -7.42 -35.88
N PHE A 581 8.28 -7.04 -34.64
CA PHE A 581 7.24 -6.79 -33.64
C PHE A 581 6.27 -5.70 -34.10
N LYS A 582 6.77 -4.54 -34.49
CA LYS A 582 5.92 -3.41 -34.95
C LYS A 582 5.02 -3.80 -36.12
N GLU A 583 5.54 -4.55 -37.09
CA GLU A 583 4.75 -4.99 -38.23
C GLU A 583 3.75 -6.08 -37.83
N ALA A 584 4.15 -7.02 -36.98
CA ALA A 584 3.26 -8.05 -36.45
C ALA A 584 2.10 -7.48 -35.64
N ALA A 585 2.39 -6.53 -34.76
CA ALA A 585 1.40 -5.87 -33.94
C ALA A 585 0.37 -5.10 -34.81
N ARG A 586 0.81 -4.41 -35.87
CA ARG A 586 -0.12 -3.75 -36.81
C ARG A 586 -1.07 -4.73 -37.49
N ARG A 587 -0.60 -5.92 -37.85
CA ARG A 587 -1.41 -6.98 -38.51
C ARG A 587 -2.35 -7.66 -37.53
N ALA A 588 -1.99 -7.74 -36.26
CA ALA A 588 -2.73 -8.45 -35.21
C ALA A 588 -3.91 -7.64 -34.62
N LYS A 589 -4.41 -6.62 -35.31
CA LYS A 589 -5.55 -5.78 -34.91
C LYS A 589 -5.31 -5.12 -33.55
N PRO A 590 -4.42 -4.15 -33.48
CA PRO A 590 -4.12 -3.45 -32.23
C PRO A 590 -5.34 -2.66 -31.73
N VAL A 591 -5.60 -2.75 -30.42
CA VAL A 591 -6.67 -2.07 -29.71
C VAL A 591 -6.09 -1.22 -28.58
N LEU A 592 -6.83 -0.17 -28.20
CA LEU A 592 -6.48 0.71 -27.08
C LEU A 592 -7.18 0.21 -25.83
N LEU A 593 -6.47 0.22 -24.71
CA LEU A 593 -6.98 -0.11 -23.39
C LEU A 593 -7.01 1.14 -22.53
N GLU A 594 -8.04 1.26 -21.71
CA GLU A 594 -8.19 2.32 -20.69
C GLU A 594 -8.23 1.71 -19.28
N PRO A 595 -7.66 2.39 -18.27
CA PRO A 595 -7.73 1.93 -16.88
C PRO A 595 -9.16 2.06 -16.37
N ILE A 596 -9.66 0.98 -15.80
CA ILE A 596 -10.97 0.86 -15.15
C ILE A 596 -10.78 0.88 -13.64
N PHE A 597 -11.65 1.59 -12.97
CA PHE A 597 -11.69 1.66 -11.52
C PHE A 597 -12.97 1.03 -10.99
N ALA A 598 -12.82 0.20 -9.97
CA ALA A 598 -13.92 -0.21 -9.12
C ALA A 598 -14.29 0.99 -8.23
N VAL A 599 -15.49 1.49 -8.43
CA VAL A 599 -16.02 2.66 -7.71
C VAL A 599 -17.12 2.19 -6.78
N GLU A 600 -17.01 2.57 -5.52
CA GLU A 600 -18.05 2.36 -4.53
C GLU A 600 -18.55 3.74 -4.07
N VAL A 601 -19.86 3.95 -4.16
CA VAL A 601 -20.51 5.19 -3.72
C VAL A 601 -21.47 4.87 -2.58
N VAL A 602 -21.24 5.47 -1.42
CA VAL A 602 -22.11 5.40 -0.25
C VAL A 602 -23.00 6.62 -0.26
N THR A 603 -24.30 6.43 -0.35
CA THR A 603 -25.29 7.51 -0.50
C THR A 603 -26.56 7.23 0.29
N PRO A 604 -27.26 8.27 0.82
CA PRO A 604 -28.63 8.12 1.27
C PRO A 604 -29.57 7.67 0.14
N ASP A 605 -30.63 6.95 0.48
CA ASP A 605 -31.62 6.38 -0.47
C ASP A 605 -32.18 7.43 -1.43
N GLU A 606 -32.43 8.64 -0.94
CA GLU A 606 -32.97 9.75 -1.74
C GLU A 606 -32.11 10.17 -2.95
N PHE A 607 -30.78 9.92 -2.92
CA PHE A 607 -29.87 10.25 -4.02
C PHE A 607 -29.44 9.04 -4.85
N LEU A 608 -29.93 7.85 -4.57
CA LEU A 608 -29.54 6.62 -5.26
C LEU A 608 -29.71 6.73 -6.79
N GLY A 609 -30.85 7.26 -7.22
CA GLY A 609 -31.16 7.43 -8.63
C GLY A 609 -30.18 8.37 -9.36
N ASP A 610 -29.82 9.47 -8.72
CA ASP A 610 -28.90 10.47 -9.25
C ASP A 610 -27.47 9.88 -9.34
N VAL A 611 -27.04 9.13 -8.33
CA VAL A 611 -25.73 8.46 -8.31
C VAL A 611 -25.63 7.42 -9.43
N ILE A 612 -26.62 6.54 -9.57
CA ILE A 612 -26.63 5.51 -10.62
C ILE A 612 -26.68 6.18 -12.02
N GLY A 613 -27.49 7.23 -12.16
CA GLY A 613 -27.60 7.99 -13.40
C GLY A 613 -26.28 8.67 -13.80
N ASP A 614 -25.58 9.26 -12.84
CA ASP A 614 -24.29 9.91 -13.10
C ASP A 614 -23.19 8.89 -13.42
N LEU A 615 -23.09 7.79 -12.67
CA LEU A 615 -22.14 6.71 -12.98
C LEU A 615 -22.37 6.13 -14.37
N SER A 616 -23.63 5.92 -14.75
CA SER A 616 -24.01 5.41 -16.08
C SER A 616 -23.65 6.42 -17.20
N ARG A 617 -23.85 7.72 -16.97
CA ARG A 617 -23.43 8.79 -17.90
C ARG A 617 -21.92 8.80 -18.10
N ARG A 618 -21.16 8.44 -17.07
CA ARG A 618 -19.69 8.31 -17.07
C ARG A 618 -19.19 6.97 -17.64
N ARG A 619 -19.99 6.31 -18.46
CA ARG A 619 -19.69 4.98 -19.01
C ARG A 619 -19.48 3.91 -17.94
N GLY A 620 -19.92 4.19 -16.73
CA GLY A 620 -19.83 3.25 -15.61
C GLY A 620 -20.79 2.08 -15.81
N ARG A 621 -20.30 0.88 -15.49
CA ARG A 621 -21.09 -0.32 -15.44
C ARG A 621 -21.42 -0.62 -13.98
N VAL A 622 -22.65 -0.34 -13.58
CA VAL A 622 -23.12 -0.66 -12.24
C VAL A 622 -23.21 -2.18 -12.09
N GLU A 623 -22.56 -2.73 -11.10
CA GLU A 623 -22.47 -4.17 -10.82
C GLU A 623 -23.40 -4.60 -9.70
N GLY A 624 -23.63 -3.71 -8.73
CA GLY A 624 -24.49 -4.04 -7.59
C GLY A 624 -24.92 -2.82 -6.80
N GLN A 625 -25.86 -3.07 -5.92
CA GLN A 625 -26.25 -2.16 -4.85
C GLN A 625 -26.51 -2.97 -3.57
N ASP A 626 -26.02 -2.49 -2.46
CA ASP A 626 -26.15 -3.10 -1.15
C ASP A 626 -26.65 -2.07 -0.14
N GLN A 627 -27.30 -2.53 0.92
CA GLN A 627 -27.74 -1.67 2.01
C GLN A 627 -26.77 -1.78 3.19
N ARG A 628 -26.22 -0.64 3.63
CA ARG A 628 -25.38 -0.54 4.83
C ARG A 628 -26.04 0.41 5.84
N GLY A 629 -26.72 -0.15 6.82
CA GLY A 629 -27.45 0.66 7.80
C GLY A 629 -28.50 1.54 7.12
N ASN A 630 -28.38 2.86 7.27
CA ASN A 630 -29.26 3.84 6.66
C ASN A 630 -28.74 4.38 5.31
N ALA A 631 -27.65 3.85 4.80
CA ALA A 631 -27.07 4.25 3.53
C ALA A 631 -27.13 3.10 2.51
N LEU A 632 -27.19 3.46 1.25
CA LEU A 632 -27.07 2.54 0.13
C LEU A 632 -25.66 2.64 -0.47
N VAL A 633 -25.14 1.52 -0.87
CA VAL A 633 -23.82 1.41 -1.49
C VAL A 633 -24.01 0.97 -2.94
N VAL A 634 -23.53 1.78 -3.86
CA VAL A 634 -23.52 1.47 -5.29
C VAL A 634 -22.14 1.10 -5.72
N THR A 635 -21.96 -0.10 -6.27
CA THR A 635 -20.70 -0.56 -6.85
C THR A 635 -20.73 -0.49 -8.36
N ALA A 636 -19.70 0.07 -8.97
CA ALA A 636 -19.60 0.21 -10.42
C ALA A 636 -18.16 0.12 -10.91
N ARG A 637 -17.96 -0.34 -12.15
CA ARG A 637 -16.69 -0.25 -12.85
C ARG A 637 -16.74 0.93 -13.82
N VAL A 638 -15.85 1.90 -13.65
CA VAL A 638 -15.88 3.16 -14.39
C VAL A 638 -14.51 3.47 -14.98
N PRO A 639 -14.40 3.91 -16.24
CA PRO A 639 -13.14 4.37 -16.82
C PRO A 639 -12.59 5.59 -16.08
N LEU A 640 -11.29 5.60 -15.78
CA LEU A 640 -10.63 6.72 -15.10
C LEU A 640 -10.86 8.06 -15.80
N SER A 641 -10.85 8.05 -17.13
CA SER A 641 -11.09 9.27 -17.93
C SER A 641 -12.40 9.99 -17.62
N GLU A 642 -13.40 9.26 -17.12
CA GLU A 642 -14.73 9.78 -16.78
C GLU A 642 -14.86 10.16 -15.30
N MET A 643 -13.88 9.81 -14.48
CA MET A 643 -13.91 10.06 -13.03
C MET A 643 -13.32 11.42 -12.62
N PHE A 644 -12.66 12.11 -13.54
CA PHE A 644 -12.13 13.44 -13.24
C PHE A 644 -13.24 14.44 -12.87
N GLY A 645 -13.08 15.08 -11.72
CA GLY A 645 -14.08 16.01 -11.17
C GLY A 645 -15.28 15.31 -10.51
N TYR A 646 -15.33 13.97 -10.46
CA TYR A 646 -16.46 13.23 -9.89
C TYR A 646 -16.74 13.59 -8.43
N SER A 647 -15.70 13.82 -7.63
CA SER A 647 -15.85 14.25 -6.23
C SER A 647 -16.69 15.50 -6.08
N THR A 648 -16.44 16.49 -6.94
CA THR A 648 -17.17 17.76 -6.95
C THR A 648 -18.60 17.57 -7.42
N ASP A 649 -18.81 16.79 -8.48
CA ASP A 649 -20.13 16.52 -9.04
C ASP A 649 -20.98 15.71 -8.04
N LEU A 650 -20.40 14.69 -7.42
CA LEU A 650 -21.09 13.88 -6.41
C LEU A 650 -21.52 14.72 -5.20
N ARG A 651 -20.63 15.54 -4.66
CA ARG A 651 -20.97 16.46 -3.55
C ARG A 651 -22.06 17.43 -3.91
N SER A 652 -22.00 18.00 -5.12
CA SER A 652 -23.02 18.93 -5.61
C SER A 652 -24.39 18.23 -5.73
N ASN A 653 -24.43 17.05 -6.32
CA ASN A 653 -25.67 16.29 -6.57
C ASN A 653 -26.29 15.70 -5.30
N THR A 654 -25.49 15.44 -4.26
CA THR A 654 -25.93 14.79 -3.02
C THR A 654 -25.88 15.71 -1.80
N GLN A 655 -25.72 17.02 -2.01
CA GLN A 655 -25.60 18.03 -0.95
C GLN A 655 -24.47 17.71 0.08
N GLY A 656 -23.40 17.08 -0.39
CA GLY A 656 -22.27 16.67 0.42
C GLY A 656 -22.50 15.42 1.28
N ARG A 657 -23.65 14.72 1.11
CA ARG A 657 -24.02 13.57 1.95
C ARG A 657 -23.58 12.21 1.40
N ALA A 658 -23.11 12.16 0.15
CA ALA A 658 -22.51 10.94 -0.41
C ALA A 658 -20.99 11.03 -0.41
N ASN A 659 -20.37 9.88 -0.20
CA ASN A 659 -18.94 9.67 -0.32
C ASN A 659 -18.67 8.58 -1.35
N TYR A 660 -17.48 8.61 -1.96
CA TYR A 660 -17.06 7.54 -2.85
C TYR A 660 -15.64 7.14 -2.58
N THR A 661 -15.34 5.91 -2.94
CA THR A 661 -13.98 5.40 -3.05
C THR A 661 -13.81 4.80 -4.44
N MET A 662 -12.60 4.83 -4.95
CA MET A 662 -12.28 4.15 -6.19
C MET A 662 -10.92 3.48 -6.09
N GLN A 663 -10.82 2.30 -6.70
CA GLN A 663 -9.62 1.48 -6.71
C GLN A 663 -9.37 1.02 -8.14
N PHE A 664 -8.10 1.01 -8.55
CA PHE A 664 -7.73 0.42 -9.83
C PHE A 664 -8.13 -1.05 -9.86
N ASP A 665 -8.89 -1.43 -10.88
CA ASP A 665 -9.41 -2.79 -11.06
C ASP A 665 -8.69 -3.52 -12.20
N GLY A 666 -8.38 -2.82 -13.28
CA GLY A 666 -7.70 -3.40 -14.43
C GLY A 666 -7.77 -2.51 -15.66
N TYR A 667 -7.53 -3.10 -16.82
CA TYR A 667 -7.67 -2.45 -18.12
C TYR A 667 -8.79 -3.09 -18.93
N ASP A 668 -9.66 -2.27 -19.52
CA ASP A 668 -10.67 -2.71 -20.49
C ASP A 668 -10.47 -2.00 -21.84
N GLU A 669 -11.00 -2.59 -22.89
CA GLU A 669 -10.87 -2.04 -24.21
C GLU A 669 -11.70 -0.77 -24.40
N VAL A 670 -11.05 0.26 -24.92
CA VAL A 670 -11.71 1.55 -25.23
C VAL A 670 -12.72 1.38 -26.36
N PRO A 671 -13.96 1.88 -26.19
CA PRO A 671 -14.93 1.88 -27.27
C PRO A 671 -14.40 2.57 -28.55
N PRO A 672 -14.72 2.07 -29.76
CA PRO A 672 -14.13 2.55 -31.01
C PRO A 672 -14.23 4.06 -31.20
N ASN A 673 -15.38 4.65 -30.90
CA ASN A 673 -15.64 6.10 -31.03
C ASN A 673 -14.79 6.96 -30.06
N VAL A 674 -14.44 6.42 -28.89
CA VAL A 674 -13.56 7.09 -27.93
C VAL A 674 -12.09 6.86 -28.30
N ALA A 675 -11.75 5.63 -28.73
CA ALA A 675 -10.41 5.30 -29.19
C ALA A 675 -9.95 6.18 -30.36
N GLU A 676 -10.83 6.46 -31.32
CA GLU A 676 -10.53 7.36 -32.43
C GLU A 676 -10.19 8.77 -31.96
N LYS A 677 -10.90 9.30 -30.97
CA LYS A 677 -10.59 10.62 -30.37
C LYS A 677 -9.26 10.64 -29.69
N VAL A 678 -9.00 9.64 -28.83
CA VAL A 678 -7.73 9.52 -28.08
C VAL A 678 -6.55 9.39 -29.05
N VAL A 679 -6.68 8.58 -30.11
CA VAL A 679 -5.64 8.43 -31.13
C VAL A 679 -5.42 9.75 -31.86
N ALA A 680 -6.49 10.46 -32.25
CA ALA A 680 -6.38 11.74 -32.94
C ALA A 680 -5.72 12.82 -32.08
N GLU A 681 -6.08 12.92 -30.82
CA GLU A 681 -5.46 13.85 -29.86
C GLU A 681 -3.96 13.55 -29.67
N ARG A 682 -3.58 12.28 -29.62
CA ARG A 682 -2.18 11.85 -29.41
C ARG A 682 -1.32 11.99 -30.65
N THR A 683 -1.87 11.62 -31.84
CA THR A 683 -1.10 11.58 -33.09
C THR A 683 -1.19 12.86 -33.92
N GLY A 684 -2.06 13.79 -33.52
CA GLY A 684 -2.33 15.02 -34.28
C GLY A 684 -3.04 14.79 -35.64
N VAL A 685 -3.50 13.58 -35.90
CA VAL A 685 -4.24 13.25 -37.16
C VAL A 685 -5.73 13.46 -36.90
N PRO A 686 -6.42 14.35 -37.68
CA PRO A 686 -7.84 14.59 -37.48
C PRO A 686 -8.67 13.32 -37.65
N VAL A 687 -9.71 13.17 -36.83
CA VAL A 687 -10.74 12.13 -37.06
C VAL A 687 -11.38 12.41 -38.41
N THR A 688 -11.19 11.54 -39.39
CA THR A 688 -11.92 11.62 -40.65
C THR A 688 -13.38 11.28 -40.40
N ALA A 689 -14.27 12.26 -40.63
CA ALA A 689 -15.71 12.16 -40.40
C ALA A 689 -16.37 11.06 -41.27
#